data_7a3b55c9fcdf811dd7a98eaa4c62bb5e
#
_entry.id   7a3b55c9fcdf811dd7a98eaa4c62bb5e
#
_cell.length_a   1.000
_cell.length_b   1.000
_cell.length_c   1.000
_cell.angle_alpha   90.00
_cell.angle_beta   90.00
_cell.angle_gamma   90.00
#
_symmetry.space_group_name_H-M   'P 1'
#
loop_
_entity.id
_entity.type
_entity.pdbx_description
1 polymer ?
#
loop_
_entity_poly.entity_id
_entity_poly.type
_entity_poly.pdbx_seq_one_letter_code
_entity_poly.pdbx_strand_id
1 'polypeptide(L)'
;MEPNIINGARDHVRPPASKANGKQDKHMTVIEVGNVDEIQVINDLVGGGDHHHRDYYSLPYVNSLSPWEMDSLTALCETFLPSIDVTDDVTTDDSVIKFYATCASMAGTPERLGGLISERLEHPRKWLIRLSLFLLSTWIGTLILCGRGSLSSKYPYFHRFSQVSRQKREEIVLSWSLSYIYTMRMLFRTMKLLILYVFFTQVDEKNDNISWKAIRYAGPDPQFKTQTQLSKTSEQTGYGEHEKEDQGGGVEDFYGPLYRGIINLKNPRDMNVDTLRRFGFPTSVVCGKTDPSSLSCPSLVIKCDAVVIGSGSGGGVIAGVLAKAGYKVLVLEKGSYCARKNLSLLEGPTMDEMYLSGGLMATIDMGMLILAGSTVGGGSAINWSASIRTPQHVINDWCHSHELELFDSELYKEAMDVVCEKMGVQSEFHDEGFHNTILRRGCQELGYPVNNIPRNSQADHYCGWCCLGCKDGKKKGTSETWLVDLVSSGNGAILPGCEAIKVLNRRKKGRYRKTATGVAFEFEHKGAKEICVVESKVTIVACGALSTPELLRKSGLKNENIGKNLHLHPVAMAWGHFPDTPLSNVWPKAEKKSYEGGIMTAMSTVAANFDGSGYGAIIQTPSLHPGTFSMLMPWVSSTDMRSRMCRFSRTAHIFALARDKGSGTVLSPNSISYQMEESDEENLKKGLEKVLRILAAAGAEEIGTHNCKGKTLNVKKASSHDFEKFVKEESSRRLNRLSTPLCSAHQMGSCRMGVDPKKSVVNQMGETWDVEGLFVADTSVFPTALGVNPMVTVQAIAYCTAQSALEVLRRKKCR
;
A
#
# COMPACT_ATOMS: atom_id res chain seq x y z
N MET A 1 -59.72 -0.49 15.38
CA MET A 1 -60.57 -1.53 15.94
C MET A 1 -59.68 -2.67 16.37
N GLU A 2 -59.30 -2.66 17.63
CA GLU A 2 -58.93 -3.86 18.39
C GLU A 2 -60.28 -4.54 18.78
N PRO A 3 -60.31 -5.82 19.27
CA PRO A 3 -59.56 -6.28 20.42
C PRO A 3 -59.23 -7.79 20.55
N ASN A 4 -58.34 -8.05 21.56
CA ASN A 4 -58.35 -9.09 22.63
C ASN A 4 -57.90 -10.53 22.34
N ILE A 5 -56.75 -10.89 22.92
CA ILE A 5 -56.44 -11.61 24.18
C ILE A 5 -57.23 -12.93 24.40
N ILE A 6 -56.52 -14.06 24.59
CA ILE A 6 -56.74 -15.04 25.66
C ILE A 6 -55.45 -15.87 25.92
N ASN A 7 -55.08 -15.96 27.22
CA ASN A 7 -54.06 -16.77 27.87
C ASN A 7 -54.38 -18.26 27.89
N GLY A 8 -53.32 -19.11 27.98
CA GLY A 8 -53.46 -20.51 28.40
C GLY A 8 -52.11 -21.12 28.78
N ALA A 9 -51.93 -21.32 30.10
CA ALA A 9 -50.69 -21.84 30.73
C ALA A 9 -50.74 -23.38 30.93
N ARG A 10 -49.52 -23.92 31.27
CA ARG A 10 -49.21 -25.25 31.89
C ARG A 10 -49.03 -26.41 30.88
N ASP A 11 -48.05 -27.33 30.99
CA ASP A 11 -47.47 -27.95 32.18
C ASP A 11 -46.13 -28.61 31.88
N HIS A 12 -45.34 -28.80 32.94
CA HIS A 12 -44.07 -29.54 33.01
C HIS A 12 -44.20 -31.01 32.74
N VAL A 13 -43.21 -31.58 31.96
CA VAL A 13 -42.76 -32.97 32.12
C VAL A 13 -41.26 -33.07 31.92
N ARG A 14 -40.54 -33.52 32.98
CA ARG A 14 -39.14 -34.03 32.88
C ARG A 14 -39.17 -35.52 32.53
N PRO A 15 -38.25 -36.03 31.68
CA PRO A 15 -37.89 -37.41 31.65
C PRO A 15 -36.57 -37.71 32.40
N PRO A 16 -36.31 -38.98 32.75
CA PRO A 16 -35.39 -39.39 33.80
C PRO A 16 -33.96 -39.63 33.32
N ALA A 17 -33.04 -39.61 34.28
CA ALA A 17 -31.61 -39.85 34.15
C ALA A 17 -31.32 -41.35 33.77
N SER A 18 -30.40 -41.58 32.82
CA SER A 18 -29.65 -42.79 32.62
C SER A 18 -28.15 -42.59 32.71
N LYS A 19 -27.53 -43.59 33.33
CA LYS A 19 -26.17 -43.59 33.90
C LYS A 19 -25.05 -43.49 32.88
N ALA A 20 -23.97 -42.87 33.35
CA ALA A 20 -22.69 -42.66 32.75
C ALA A 20 -21.96 -43.95 32.32
N ASN A 21 -21.21 -43.85 31.23
CA ASN A 21 -19.91 -44.51 31.08
C ASN A 21 -18.90 -43.53 30.47
N GLY A 22 -17.82 -43.34 31.21
CA GLY A 22 -16.85 -42.35 30.91
C GLY A 22 -15.95 -42.72 29.72
N LYS A 23 -15.71 -41.68 28.89
CA LYS A 23 -14.46 -41.52 28.12
C LYS A 23 -13.98 -40.11 28.36
N GLN A 24 -12.74 -40.06 28.82
CA GLN A 24 -12.05 -38.79 29.12
C GLN A 24 -11.98 -37.92 27.87
N ASP A 25 -12.73 -36.85 27.86
CA ASP A 25 -12.48 -35.69 27.00
C ASP A 25 -11.22 -35.00 27.52
N LYS A 26 -10.17 -34.92 26.69
CA LYS A 26 -9.01 -34.10 26.95
C LYS A 26 -9.44 -32.65 26.85
N HIS A 27 -9.75 -32.04 27.99
CA HIS A 27 -9.82 -30.61 28.11
C HIS A 27 -8.49 -29.99 27.65
N MET A 28 -8.55 -29.19 26.62
CA MET A 28 -7.50 -28.26 26.23
C MET A 28 -7.43 -27.23 27.35
N THR A 29 -6.38 -27.32 28.15
CA THR A 29 -6.09 -26.36 29.23
C THR A 29 -5.84 -25.01 28.60
N VAL A 30 -6.68 -24.04 28.90
CA VAL A 30 -6.41 -22.62 28.67
C VAL A 30 -5.22 -22.27 29.57
N ILE A 31 -4.07 -21.99 28.99
CA ILE A 31 -2.90 -21.51 29.72
C ILE A 31 -3.15 -20.03 30.03
N GLU A 32 -3.40 -19.71 31.29
CA GLU A 32 -3.37 -18.34 31.80
C GLU A 32 -1.93 -17.82 31.66
N VAL A 33 -1.76 -16.74 30.93
CA VAL A 33 -0.48 -16.09 30.67
C VAL A 33 -0.15 -15.18 31.84
N GLY A 34 0.82 -15.56 32.65
CA GLY A 34 1.21 -14.86 33.85
C GLY A 34 2.70 -14.91 34.20
N ASN A 35 3.64 -14.91 33.23
CA ASN A 35 5.05 -14.84 33.56
C ASN A 35 5.89 -14.12 32.51
N VAL A 36 6.89 -13.36 32.94
CA VAL A 36 7.86 -12.59 32.12
C VAL A 36 8.56 -13.47 31.07
N ASP A 37 8.78 -14.74 31.38
CA ASP A 37 9.42 -15.73 30.49
C ASP A 37 8.58 -16.06 29.27
N GLU A 38 7.25 -16.01 29.36
CA GLU A 38 6.36 -16.24 28.21
C GLU A 38 6.35 -15.06 27.23
N ILE A 39 6.50 -13.82 27.71
CA ILE A 39 6.63 -12.62 26.86
C ILE A 39 7.92 -12.69 26.06
N GLN A 40 9.02 -13.20 26.64
CA GLN A 40 10.28 -13.41 25.94
C GLN A 40 10.13 -14.46 24.82
N VAL A 41 9.48 -15.58 25.12
CA VAL A 41 9.19 -16.66 24.14
C VAL A 41 8.30 -16.14 23.01
N ILE A 42 7.30 -15.30 23.31
CA ILE A 42 6.44 -14.70 22.28
C ILE A 42 7.22 -13.69 21.43
N ASN A 43 8.10 -12.89 22.03
CA ASN A 43 8.99 -11.99 21.29
C ASN A 43 9.86 -12.75 20.29
N ASP A 44 10.43 -13.88 20.69
CA ASP A 44 11.27 -14.73 19.84
C ASP A 44 10.45 -15.42 18.73
N LEU A 45 9.22 -15.86 19.04
CA LEU A 45 8.32 -16.49 18.07
C LEU A 45 7.82 -15.53 16.99
N VAL A 46 7.54 -14.28 17.35
CA VAL A 46 7.01 -13.25 16.42
C VAL A 46 8.14 -12.51 15.68
N GLY A 47 9.40 -12.87 15.91
CA GLY A 47 10.56 -12.19 15.33
C GLY A 47 10.99 -10.96 16.12
N GLY A 48 10.60 -10.91 17.39
CA GLY A 48 10.95 -9.86 18.35
C GLY A 48 12.29 -10.05 19.02
N GLY A 49 13.35 -10.42 18.29
CA GLY A 49 14.72 -10.18 18.77
C GLY A 49 14.91 -8.67 18.85
N ASP A 50 15.19 -8.15 20.04
CA ASP A 50 15.55 -6.76 20.41
C ASP A 50 15.20 -5.65 19.38
N HIS A 51 13.93 -5.51 19.03
CA HIS A 51 13.44 -4.33 18.31
C HIS A 51 13.11 -3.17 19.26
N HIS A 52 13.60 -3.18 20.50
CA HIS A 52 13.37 -2.10 21.46
C HIS A 52 13.94 -0.75 21.03
N HIS A 53 14.84 -0.72 20.04
CA HIS A 53 15.24 0.46 19.28
C HIS A 53 15.73 0.01 17.91
N ARG A 54 14.82 -0.23 16.94
CA ARG A 54 15.28 -0.04 15.55
C ARG A 54 15.68 1.41 15.48
N ASP A 55 16.96 1.61 15.36
CA ASP A 55 17.55 2.91 15.15
C ASP A 55 17.22 3.32 13.71
N TYR A 56 16.06 3.96 13.54
CA TYR A 56 15.63 4.51 12.23
C TYR A 56 16.56 5.64 11.78
N TYR A 57 17.43 6.10 12.67
CA TYR A 57 18.50 7.04 12.34
C TYR A 57 19.66 6.36 11.63
N SER A 58 19.99 5.12 11.97
CA SER A 58 21.04 4.37 11.28
C SER A 58 20.69 4.26 9.80
N LEU A 59 21.69 4.43 8.94
CA LEU A 59 21.51 4.29 7.50
C LEU A 59 21.11 2.83 7.20
N PRO A 60 19.85 2.54 6.80
CA PRO A 60 19.41 1.16 6.62
C PRO A 60 20.08 0.51 5.40
N TYR A 61 20.80 1.31 4.58
CA TYR A 61 21.36 0.88 3.30
C TYR A 61 22.84 1.22 3.17
N VAL A 62 23.61 0.28 2.64
CA VAL A 62 25.03 0.48 2.32
C VAL A 62 25.16 1.34 1.06
N ASN A 63 25.87 2.45 1.15
CA ASN A 63 26.10 3.33 0.02
C ASN A 63 27.32 2.84 -0.77
N SER A 64 27.10 2.42 -2.03
CA SER A 64 28.13 1.94 -2.97
C SER A 64 28.47 2.95 -4.07
N LEU A 65 28.02 4.21 -3.96
CA LEU A 65 28.38 5.26 -4.90
C LEU A 65 29.82 5.68 -4.72
N SER A 66 30.51 5.97 -5.83
CA SER A 66 31.86 6.52 -5.78
C SER A 66 31.85 7.95 -5.25
N PRO A 67 33.02 8.48 -4.75
CA PRO A 67 33.11 9.87 -4.31
C PRO A 67 32.68 10.89 -5.37
N TRP A 68 32.92 10.61 -6.64
CA TRP A 68 32.52 11.46 -7.77
C TRP A 68 31.00 11.45 -8.00
N GLU A 69 30.37 10.28 -7.89
CA GLU A 69 28.90 10.18 -7.94
C GLU A 69 28.25 10.89 -6.75
N MET A 70 28.86 10.77 -5.56
CA MET A 70 28.40 11.44 -4.34
C MET A 70 28.53 12.97 -4.44
N ASP A 71 29.63 13.51 -5.01
CA ASP A 71 29.78 14.97 -5.24
C ASP A 71 28.63 15.52 -6.10
N SER A 72 28.29 14.80 -7.19
CA SER A 72 27.18 15.16 -8.07
C SER A 72 25.81 15.03 -7.39
N LEU A 73 25.61 13.96 -6.59
CA LEU A 73 24.39 13.72 -5.87
C LEU A 73 24.16 14.81 -4.80
N THR A 74 25.19 15.16 -4.04
CA THR A 74 25.16 16.24 -3.04
C THR A 74 24.80 17.56 -3.70
N ALA A 75 25.44 17.89 -4.84
CA ALA A 75 25.12 19.11 -5.57
C ALA A 75 23.68 19.15 -6.09
N LEU A 76 23.11 18.01 -6.52
CA LEU A 76 21.70 17.90 -6.88
C LEU A 76 20.80 18.10 -5.66
N CYS A 77 21.08 17.43 -4.54
CA CYS A 77 20.33 17.57 -3.31
C CYS A 77 20.27 19.02 -2.83
N GLU A 78 21.41 19.71 -2.84
CA GLU A 78 21.50 21.13 -2.50
C GLU A 78 20.86 22.07 -3.53
N THR A 79 20.67 21.63 -4.76
CA THR A 79 19.95 22.40 -5.77
C THR A 79 18.44 22.35 -5.51
N PHE A 80 17.91 21.19 -5.14
CA PHE A 80 16.49 21.05 -4.79
C PHE A 80 16.14 21.66 -3.44
N LEU A 81 17.01 21.51 -2.44
CA LEU A 81 16.81 21.93 -1.06
C LEU A 81 18.08 22.59 -0.48
N PRO A 82 18.41 23.80 -0.93
CA PRO A 82 19.55 24.57 -0.40
C PRO A 82 19.24 25.21 0.97
N SER A 83 20.27 25.71 1.63
CA SER A 83 20.12 26.71 2.70
C SER A 83 19.65 28.04 2.10
N ILE A 84 18.64 28.63 2.70
CA ILE A 84 18.04 29.90 2.30
C ILE A 84 17.98 30.80 3.54
N ASP A 85 18.65 31.96 3.47
CA ASP A 85 18.56 32.98 4.51
C ASP A 85 17.17 33.63 4.43
N VAL A 86 16.49 33.65 5.55
CA VAL A 86 15.19 34.31 5.72
C VAL A 86 15.40 35.52 6.57
N THR A 87 14.99 36.68 6.10
CA THR A 87 15.03 37.93 6.88
C THR A 87 13.90 37.95 7.90
N ASP A 88 14.11 38.58 9.04
CA ASP A 88 13.13 38.69 10.13
C ASP A 88 11.79 39.33 9.70
N ASP A 89 11.78 40.04 8.58
CA ASP A 89 10.56 40.60 7.98
C ASP A 89 9.60 39.53 7.42
N VAL A 90 10.07 38.31 7.19
CA VAL A 90 9.28 37.23 6.59
C VAL A 90 8.61 36.36 7.66
N THR A 91 9.30 36.04 8.75
CA THR A 91 8.79 35.25 9.88
C THR A 91 9.67 35.45 11.12
N THR A 92 9.03 35.38 12.29
CA THR A 92 9.68 35.31 13.60
C THR A 92 9.64 33.89 14.19
N ASP A 93 9.10 32.88 13.47
CA ASP A 93 9.05 31.50 13.93
C ASP A 93 10.40 30.79 13.72
N ASP A 94 11.13 30.59 14.83
CA ASP A 94 12.43 29.91 14.83
C ASP A 94 12.41 28.55 14.09
N SER A 95 11.31 27.82 14.13
CA SER A 95 11.23 26.53 13.46
C SER A 95 11.21 26.69 11.94
N VAL A 96 10.56 27.72 11.42
CA VAL A 96 10.53 28.06 10.00
C VAL A 96 11.90 28.57 9.56
N ILE A 97 12.51 29.48 10.34
CA ILE A 97 13.87 29.97 10.06
C ILE A 97 14.86 28.80 9.98
N LYS A 98 14.85 27.91 10.97
CA LYS A 98 15.70 26.72 10.99
C LYS A 98 15.43 25.80 9.79
N PHE A 99 14.17 25.59 9.43
CA PHE A 99 13.81 24.79 8.26
C PHE A 99 14.36 25.37 6.96
N TYR A 100 14.28 26.69 6.77
CA TYR A 100 14.84 27.35 5.59
C TYR A 100 16.38 27.33 5.58
N ALA A 101 17.03 27.52 6.72
CA ALA A 101 18.48 27.51 6.84
C ALA A 101 19.13 26.14 6.66
N THR A 102 18.38 25.03 6.86
CA THR A 102 18.92 23.67 6.76
C THR A 102 18.89 23.21 5.31
N CYS A 103 20.06 22.96 4.70
CA CYS A 103 20.13 22.34 3.36
C CYS A 103 20.06 20.80 3.45
N ALA A 104 19.89 20.16 2.28
CA ALA A 104 19.77 18.71 2.20
C ALA A 104 21.03 17.97 2.72
N SER A 105 22.23 18.48 2.47
CA SER A 105 23.47 17.87 2.97
C SER A 105 23.63 18.01 4.48
N MET A 106 23.22 19.14 5.08
CA MET A 106 23.20 19.31 6.54
C MET A 106 22.25 18.30 7.23
N ALA A 107 21.21 17.88 6.53
CA ALA A 107 20.27 16.88 7.02
C ALA A 107 20.72 15.42 6.73
N GLY A 108 21.85 15.19 6.07
CA GLY A 108 22.35 13.85 5.72
C GLY A 108 21.58 13.16 4.58
N THR A 109 20.83 13.93 3.78
CA THR A 109 20.01 13.41 2.68
C THR A 109 20.83 12.74 1.58
N PRO A 110 22.00 13.27 1.12
CA PRO A 110 22.79 12.64 0.07
C PRO A 110 23.25 11.22 0.43
N GLU A 111 23.69 11.01 1.67
CA GLU A 111 24.19 9.71 2.17
C GLU A 111 23.06 8.68 2.19
N ARG A 112 21.90 9.04 2.73
CA ARG A 112 20.71 8.16 2.77
C ARG A 112 20.21 7.85 1.36
N LEU A 113 20.17 8.85 0.48
CA LEU A 113 19.77 8.66 -0.91
C LEU A 113 20.78 7.82 -1.68
N GLY A 114 22.07 7.98 -1.43
CA GLY A 114 23.13 7.14 -2.00
C GLY A 114 22.94 5.66 -1.65
N GLY A 115 22.66 5.37 -0.39
CA GLY A 115 22.31 4.03 0.08
C GLY A 115 21.06 3.47 -0.60
N LEU A 116 19.98 4.24 -0.66
CA LEU A 116 18.73 3.85 -1.32
C LEU A 116 18.93 3.55 -2.81
N ILE A 117 19.70 4.37 -3.54
CA ILE A 117 20.06 4.13 -4.94
C ILE A 117 20.88 2.84 -5.07
N SER A 118 21.75 2.57 -4.11
CA SER A 118 22.68 1.43 -4.15
C SER A 118 21.98 0.09 -3.91
N GLU A 119 20.99 0.02 -3.03
CA GLU A 119 20.38 -1.25 -2.60
C GLU A 119 18.93 -1.45 -3.06
N ARG A 120 18.13 -0.39 -3.13
CA ARG A 120 16.68 -0.52 -3.44
C ARG A 120 16.34 -0.36 -4.91
N LEU A 121 17.11 0.45 -5.64
CA LEU A 121 16.85 0.60 -7.07
C LEU A 121 17.43 -0.56 -7.86
N GLU A 122 16.61 -1.14 -8.72
CA GLU A 122 17.00 -2.23 -9.61
C GLU A 122 17.38 -1.72 -11.02
N HIS A 123 18.03 -2.59 -11.79
CA HIS A 123 18.30 -2.34 -13.20
C HIS A 123 16.99 -2.25 -14.02
N PRO A 124 16.92 -1.38 -15.05
CA PRO A 124 17.99 -0.48 -15.53
C PRO A 124 18.07 0.88 -14.80
N ARG A 125 17.13 1.22 -13.92
CA ARG A 125 17.02 2.54 -13.26
C ARG A 125 18.26 2.90 -12.46
N LYS A 126 18.75 1.96 -11.64
CA LYS A 126 20.00 2.12 -10.87
C LYS A 126 21.16 2.54 -11.77
N TRP A 127 21.36 1.83 -12.87
CA TRP A 127 22.44 2.12 -13.82
C TRP A 127 22.26 3.49 -14.47
N LEU A 128 21.06 3.86 -14.90
CA LEU A 128 20.77 5.15 -15.53
C LEU A 128 21.05 6.33 -14.60
N ILE A 129 20.68 6.22 -13.31
CA ILE A 129 20.95 7.24 -12.32
C ILE A 129 22.46 7.35 -12.08
N ARG A 130 23.15 6.23 -11.87
CA ARG A 130 24.60 6.23 -11.65
C ARG A 130 25.35 6.82 -12.84
N LEU A 131 24.95 6.46 -14.07
CA LEU A 131 25.51 7.06 -15.29
C LEU A 131 25.28 8.57 -15.33
N SER A 132 24.09 9.04 -14.97
CA SER A 132 23.79 10.48 -14.93
C SER A 132 24.64 11.21 -13.89
N LEU A 133 24.82 10.63 -12.69
CA LEU A 133 25.67 11.19 -11.64
C LEU A 133 27.14 11.22 -12.08
N PHE A 134 27.63 10.15 -12.72
CA PHE A 134 28.98 10.09 -13.28
C PHE A 134 29.18 11.17 -14.36
N LEU A 135 28.25 11.34 -15.28
CA LEU A 135 28.32 12.40 -16.29
C LEU A 135 28.40 13.79 -15.66
N LEU A 136 27.57 14.08 -14.66
CA LEU A 136 27.56 15.34 -13.93
C LEU A 136 28.87 15.60 -13.15
N SER A 137 29.62 14.55 -12.81
CA SER A 137 30.91 14.67 -12.13
C SER A 137 32.04 15.09 -13.06
N THR A 138 31.82 15.12 -14.37
CA THR A 138 32.77 15.56 -15.38
C THR A 138 32.31 16.83 -16.07
N TRP A 139 33.22 17.70 -16.54
CA TRP A 139 32.86 18.91 -17.26
C TRP A 139 32.21 18.63 -18.63
N ILE A 140 32.66 17.55 -19.32
CA ILE A 140 32.08 17.14 -20.61
C ILE A 140 30.65 16.66 -20.41
N GLY A 141 30.44 15.75 -19.45
CA GLY A 141 29.13 15.21 -19.18
C GLY A 141 28.17 16.30 -18.64
N THR A 142 28.66 17.24 -17.83
CA THR A 142 27.89 18.41 -17.40
C THR A 142 27.46 19.27 -18.59
N LEU A 143 28.36 19.53 -19.54
CA LEU A 143 27.99 20.25 -20.77
C LEU A 143 26.93 19.50 -21.60
N ILE A 144 27.04 18.19 -21.71
CA ILE A 144 26.06 17.36 -22.43
C ILE A 144 24.67 17.41 -21.78
N LEU A 145 24.60 17.25 -20.45
CA LEU A 145 23.33 17.18 -19.73
C LEU A 145 22.71 18.56 -19.41
N CYS A 146 23.57 19.58 -19.22
CA CYS A 146 23.15 20.92 -18.78
C CYS A 146 23.22 21.98 -19.88
N GLY A 147 23.87 21.67 -20.99
CA GLY A 147 24.01 22.58 -22.12
C GLY A 147 24.77 23.88 -21.76
N ARG A 148 24.45 24.97 -22.47
CA ARG A 148 25.08 26.28 -22.28
C ARG A 148 24.88 26.88 -20.89
N GLY A 149 23.87 26.46 -20.17
CA GLY A 149 23.59 26.90 -18.79
C GLY A 149 24.74 26.59 -17.82
N SER A 150 25.53 25.55 -18.08
CA SER A 150 26.69 25.18 -17.25
C SER A 150 27.95 26.00 -17.49
N LEU A 151 27.99 26.82 -18.53
CA LEU A 151 29.17 27.56 -18.89
C LEU A 151 29.39 28.77 -17.96
N SER A 152 30.67 29.05 -17.64
CA SER A 152 31.10 30.22 -16.92
C SER A 152 31.47 31.35 -17.90
N SER A 153 31.22 32.60 -17.47
CA SER A 153 31.71 33.78 -18.19
C SER A 153 33.20 34.07 -17.93
N LYS A 154 33.79 33.41 -16.90
CA LYS A 154 35.19 33.55 -16.51
C LYS A 154 35.91 32.21 -16.65
N TYR A 155 37.26 32.27 -16.90
CA TYR A 155 38.09 31.07 -16.92
C TYR A 155 38.12 30.39 -15.51
N PRO A 156 38.04 29.03 -15.47
CA PRO A 156 37.79 28.10 -16.55
C PRO A 156 36.28 28.14 -16.99
N TYR A 157 36.05 28.09 -18.33
CA TYR A 157 34.70 28.22 -18.90
C TYR A 157 33.84 27.01 -18.68
N PHE A 158 34.45 25.82 -18.43
CA PHE A 158 33.79 24.53 -18.23
C PHE A 158 33.94 24.07 -16.79
N HIS A 159 32.86 23.69 -16.21
CA HIS A 159 32.75 23.27 -14.81
C HIS A 159 32.10 21.88 -14.70
N ARG A 160 32.41 21.14 -13.62
CA ARG A 160 31.58 20.03 -13.12
C ARG A 160 30.32 20.63 -12.56
N PHE A 161 29.24 19.82 -12.47
CA PHE A 161 27.95 20.30 -11.98
C PHE A 161 28.03 20.89 -10.56
N SER A 162 28.81 20.28 -9.67
CA SER A 162 29.03 20.78 -8.30
C SER A 162 29.70 22.16 -8.24
N GLN A 163 30.47 22.54 -9.27
CA GLN A 163 31.16 23.82 -9.36
C GLN A 163 30.30 24.94 -10.01
N VAL A 164 29.17 24.55 -10.63
CA VAL A 164 28.23 25.53 -11.19
C VAL A 164 27.54 26.27 -10.04
N SER A 165 27.34 27.58 -10.16
CA SER A 165 26.68 28.39 -9.12
C SER A 165 25.26 27.86 -8.85
N ARG A 166 24.81 27.95 -7.58
CA ARG A 166 23.52 27.47 -7.14
C ARG A 166 22.36 27.97 -8.03
N GLN A 167 22.31 29.26 -8.32
CA GLN A 167 21.25 29.83 -9.16
C GLN A 167 21.21 29.20 -10.55
N LYS A 168 22.36 29.00 -11.20
CA LYS A 168 22.43 28.34 -12.49
C LYS A 168 22.04 26.87 -12.42
N ARG A 169 22.43 26.15 -11.35
CA ARG A 169 22.01 24.76 -11.13
C ARG A 169 20.49 24.65 -11.03
N GLU A 170 19.85 25.57 -10.33
CA GLU A 170 18.38 25.62 -10.18
C GLU A 170 17.69 25.86 -11.54
N GLU A 171 18.19 26.81 -12.35
CA GLU A 171 17.72 27.07 -13.71
C GLU A 171 17.90 25.86 -14.64
N ILE A 172 19.05 25.18 -14.55
CA ILE A 172 19.34 23.94 -15.31
C ILE A 172 18.36 22.84 -14.95
N VAL A 173 18.20 22.55 -13.66
CA VAL A 173 17.29 21.51 -13.18
C VAL A 173 15.85 21.79 -13.58
N LEU A 174 15.40 23.06 -13.48
CA LEU A 174 14.09 23.47 -13.96
C LEU A 174 13.96 23.26 -15.48
N SER A 175 15.00 23.57 -16.25
CA SER A 175 15.00 23.35 -17.71
C SER A 175 14.84 21.89 -18.09
N TRP A 176 15.36 20.95 -17.29
CA TRP A 176 15.14 19.51 -17.50
C TRP A 176 13.67 19.13 -17.39
N SER A 177 12.92 19.72 -16.46
CA SER A 177 11.47 19.46 -16.30
C SER A 177 10.66 19.86 -17.53
N LEU A 178 11.12 20.86 -18.26
CA LEU A 178 10.48 21.43 -19.44
C LEU A 178 11.07 20.94 -20.76
N SER A 179 12.12 20.13 -20.72
CA SER A 179 12.87 19.67 -21.89
C SER A 179 11.99 18.89 -22.88
N TYR A 180 12.27 19.05 -24.18
CA TYR A 180 11.70 18.18 -25.23
C TYR A 180 12.26 16.75 -25.15
N ILE A 181 13.47 16.57 -24.61
CA ILE A 181 14.13 15.27 -24.46
C ILE A 181 13.49 14.51 -23.29
N TYR A 182 12.91 13.37 -23.58
CA TYR A 182 12.18 12.55 -22.60
C TYR A 182 13.05 12.14 -21.40
N THR A 183 14.28 11.70 -21.65
CA THR A 183 15.21 11.27 -20.60
C THR A 183 15.57 12.37 -19.61
N MET A 184 15.63 13.65 -20.05
CA MET A 184 15.87 14.78 -19.15
C MET A 184 14.68 15.00 -18.21
N ARG A 185 13.44 14.95 -18.73
CA ARG A 185 12.25 15.01 -17.87
C ARG A 185 12.18 13.84 -16.89
N MET A 186 12.58 12.65 -17.33
CA MET A 186 12.63 11.47 -16.46
C MET A 186 13.70 11.62 -15.38
N LEU A 187 14.89 12.13 -15.71
CA LEU A 187 15.95 12.42 -14.73
C LEU A 187 15.48 13.45 -13.69
N PHE A 188 14.92 14.57 -14.14
CA PHE A 188 14.35 15.58 -13.25
C PHE A 188 13.32 14.96 -12.30
N ARG A 189 12.33 14.25 -12.85
CA ARG A 189 11.25 13.64 -12.06
C ARG A 189 11.79 12.66 -11.04
N THR A 190 12.71 11.78 -11.44
CA THR A 190 13.30 10.79 -10.54
C THR A 190 14.08 11.45 -9.40
N MET A 191 14.96 12.40 -9.73
CA MET A 191 15.77 13.09 -8.71
C MET A 191 14.90 13.93 -7.77
N LYS A 192 13.92 14.68 -8.31
CA LYS A 192 12.95 15.43 -7.50
C LYS A 192 12.22 14.50 -6.51
N LEU A 193 11.64 13.41 -7.00
CA LEU A 193 10.88 12.47 -6.18
C LEU A 193 11.74 11.90 -5.05
N LEU A 194 12.93 11.39 -5.37
CA LEU A 194 13.80 10.73 -4.41
C LEU A 194 14.39 11.71 -3.38
N ILE A 195 14.87 12.87 -3.81
CA ILE A 195 15.47 13.88 -2.91
C ILE A 195 14.43 14.42 -1.93
N LEU A 196 13.27 14.84 -2.43
CA LEU A 196 12.21 15.38 -1.57
C LEU A 196 11.66 14.29 -0.63
N TYR A 197 11.41 13.08 -1.14
CA TYR A 197 10.96 11.97 -0.33
C TYR A 197 11.91 11.70 0.84
N VAL A 198 13.20 11.48 0.56
CA VAL A 198 14.18 11.17 1.61
C VAL A 198 14.28 12.31 2.63
N PHE A 199 14.36 13.57 2.18
CA PHE A 199 14.46 14.71 3.11
C PHE A 199 13.27 14.82 4.07
N PHE A 200 12.04 14.65 3.58
CA PHE A 200 10.84 14.82 4.40
C PHE A 200 10.43 13.58 5.19
N THR A 201 11.02 12.40 4.88
CA THR A 201 10.73 11.14 5.61
C THR A 201 11.85 10.66 6.52
N GLN A 202 13.09 11.14 6.35
CA GLN A 202 14.20 10.79 7.22
C GLN A 202 13.97 11.32 8.64
N VAL A 203 14.44 10.59 9.63
CA VAL A 203 14.34 10.97 11.04
C VAL A 203 15.72 10.97 11.70
N ASP A 204 15.87 11.72 12.77
CA ASP A 204 17.03 11.77 13.64
C ASP A 204 16.97 10.68 14.75
N GLU A 205 17.93 10.68 15.66
CA GLU A 205 18.02 9.74 16.79
C GLU A 205 16.80 9.79 17.74
N LYS A 206 16.03 10.88 17.69
CA LYS A 206 14.82 11.06 18.49
C LYS A 206 13.56 10.68 17.71
N ASN A 207 13.70 10.13 16.50
CA ASN A 207 12.62 9.89 15.54
C ASN A 207 11.86 11.18 15.16
N ASP A 208 12.57 12.30 15.05
CA ASP A 208 12.03 13.59 14.63
C ASP A 208 12.64 14.03 13.29
N ASN A 209 11.94 14.88 12.56
CA ASN A 209 12.43 15.47 11.30
C ASN A 209 12.49 16.99 11.42
N ILE A 210 13.57 17.58 10.93
CA ILE A 210 13.84 19.03 11.00
C ILE A 210 12.72 19.91 10.44
N SER A 211 11.92 19.40 9.50
CA SER A 211 10.83 20.14 8.86
C SER A 211 9.50 20.07 9.61
N TRP A 212 9.26 19.04 10.44
CA TRP A 212 7.91 18.74 10.95
C TRP A 212 7.29 19.86 11.75
N LYS A 213 8.07 20.52 12.61
CA LYS A 213 7.58 21.64 13.39
C LYS A 213 7.19 22.83 12.49
N ALA A 214 8.03 23.16 11.52
CA ALA A 214 7.79 24.26 10.56
C ALA A 214 6.56 24.00 9.66
N ILE A 215 6.32 22.75 9.25
CA ILE A 215 5.18 22.37 8.42
C ILE A 215 3.94 21.99 9.25
N ARG A 216 4.03 22.12 10.58
CA ARG A 216 2.96 21.77 11.54
C ARG A 216 2.49 20.32 11.40
N TYR A 217 3.42 19.39 11.26
CA TYR A 217 3.16 17.96 11.23
C TYR A 217 3.52 17.33 12.57
N ALA A 218 2.61 16.49 13.10
CA ALA A 218 2.76 15.89 14.41
C ALA A 218 3.81 14.76 14.47
N GLY A 219 4.27 14.27 13.31
CA GLY A 219 5.06 13.04 13.22
C GLY A 219 4.18 11.78 13.36
N PRO A 220 4.59 10.74 14.08
CA PRO A 220 3.75 9.59 14.39
C PRO A 220 2.46 10.00 15.09
N ASP A 221 1.40 9.18 14.95
CA ASP A 221 0.09 9.46 15.55
C ASP A 221 0.21 9.84 17.04
N PRO A 222 -0.21 11.05 17.44
CA PRO A 222 -0.06 11.54 18.81
C PRO A 222 -0.76 10.66 19.86
N GLN A 223 -1.84 9.96 19.50
CA GLN A 223 -2.56 9.07 20.41
C GLN A 223 -1.66 7.95 20.96
N PHE A 224 -0.64 7.55 20.21
CA PHE A 224 0.28 6.47 20.58
C PHE A 224 1.63 6.95 21.13
N LYS A 225 1.93 8.27 21.04
CA LYS A 225 3.15 8.85 21.66
C LYS A 225 3.12 8.78 23.18
N THR A 226 1.97 9.05 23.78
CA THR A 226 1.80 9.13 25.24
C THR A 226 1.94 7.75 25.93
N GLN A 227 1.48 6.68 25.27
CA GLN A 227 1.58 5.32 25.82
C GLN A 227 3.04 4.82 25.92
N THR A 228 3.88 5.19 24.96
CA THR A 228 5.31 4.81 24.94
C THR A 228 6.11 5.57 26.01
N GLN A 229 5.69 6.76 26.44
CA GLN A 229 6.33 7.51 27.53
C GLN A 229 5.92 7.00 28.92
N LEU A 230 4.68 6.57 29.08
CA LEU A 230 4.18 5.99 30.34
C LEU A 230 4.87 4.65 30.66
N SER A 231 5.16 3.82 29.65
CA SER A 231 5.92 2.56 29.86
C SER A 231 7.38 2.80 30.27
N LYS A 232 8.02 3.87 29.78
CA LYS A 232 9.40 4.23 30.16
C LYS A 232 9.52 4.83 31.57
N THR A 233 8.46 5.49 32.07
CA THR A 233 8.47 6.06 33.44
C THR A 233 8.24 4.99 34.50
N SER A 234 7.56 3.89 34.19
CA SER A 234 7.36 2.77 35.11
C SER A 234 8.59 1.87 35.27
N GLU A 235 9.52 1.84 34.30
CA GLU A 235 10.76 1.09 34.39
C GLU A 235 11.88 1.81 35.21
N GLN A 236 11.76 3.13 35.44
CA GLN A 236 12.78 3.92 36.17
C GLN A 236 12.45 4.17 37.65
N THR A 237 11.26 3.83 38.12
CA THR A 237 10.88 3.98 39.53
C THR A 237 10.59 2.61 40.15
N GLY A 238 11.65 1.89 40.50
CA GLY A 238 11.54 0.80 41.46
C GLY A 238 11.19 1.34 42.85
N TYR A 239 10.23 0.72 43.48
CA TYR A 239 9.64 0.86 44.82
C TYR A 239 8.25 1.56 44.85
N GLY A 240 7.29 0.76 45.29
CA GLY A 240 6.02 1.22 45.83
C GLY A 240 4.83 0.36 45.39
N GLU A 241 4.59 -0.73 46.17
CA GLU A 241 3.33 -1.45 46.17
C GLU A 241 2.19 -0.48 46.54
N HIS A 242 1.30 -0.19 45.62
CA HIS A 242 -0.10 0.12 45.92
C HIS A 242 -0.96 -0.13 44.68
N GLU A 243 -2.01 -0.89 44.87
CA GLU A 243 -3.06 -1.29 43.96
C GLU A 243 -3.53 -0.13 43.04
N LYS A 244 -3.42 -0.30 41.75
CA LYS A 244 -4.26 0.38 40.75
C LYS A 244 -4.85 -0.65 39.81
N GLU A 245 -6.16 -0.65 39.83
CA GLU A 245 -7.02 -1.44 38.96
C GLU A 245 -6.59 -1.44 37.49
N ASP A 246 -6.57 -2.62 37.00
CA ASP A 246 -6.41 -3.19 35.70
C ASP A 246 -6.97 -2.33 34.55
N GLN A 247 -6.11 -1.60 33.83
CA GLN A 247 -6.32 -1.29 32.44
C GLN A 247 -5.47 -2.26 31.62
N GLY A 248 -5.84 -3.54 31.69
CA GLY A 248 -5.19 -4.64 30.99
C GLY A 248 -5.39 -4.55 29.48
N GLY A 249 -4.48 -3.88 28.79
CA GLY A 249 -4.28 -4.14 27.38
C GLY A 249 -3.80 -5.57 27.22
N GLY A 250 -4.62 -6.49 26.69
CA GLY A 250 -4.27 -7.90 26.53
C GLY A 250 -3.10 -8.07 25.56
N VAL A 251 -2.42 -9.21 25.60
CA VAL A 251 -1.31 -9.58 24.69
C VAL A 251 -1.67 -9.32 23.22
N GLU A 252 -2.93 -9.48 22.85
CA GLU A 252 -3.46 -9.20 21.50
C GLU A 252 -3.43 -7.71 21.14
N ASP A 253 -3.51 -6.79 22.09
CA ASP A 253 -3.44 -5.36 21.82
C ASP A 253 -2.02 -4.94 21.42
N PHE A 254 -1.00 -5.61 21.95
CA PHE A 254 0.38 -5.36 21.61
C PHE A 254 0.82 -6.04 20.32
N TYR A 255 0.50 -7.33 20.16
CA TYR A 255 1.02 -8.14 19.05
C TYR A 255 0.05 -8.24 17.87
N GLY A 256 -1.21 -7.88 18.06
CA GLY A 256 -2.29 -8.14 17.11
C GLY A 256 -2.76 -9.60 17.16
N PRO A 257 -3.93 -9.91 16.57
CA PRO A 257 -4.61 -11.20 16.77
C PRO A 257 -3.92 -12.40 16.10
N LEU A 258 -2.91 -12.18 15.27
CA LEU A 258 -2.26 -13.24 14.50
C LEU A 258 -1.03 -13.85 15.19
N TYR A 259 -0.56 -13.28 16.31
CA TYR A 259 0.73 -13.64 16.91
C TYR A 259 0.89 -15.14 17.17
N ARG A 260 -0.19 -15.84 17.57
CA ARG A 260 -0.18 -17.28 17.82
C ARG A 260 -0.01 -18.14 16.57
N GLY A 261 -0.30 -17.63 15.38
CA GLY A 261 -0.21 -18.35 14.11
C GLY A 261 0.99 -17.95 13.24
N ILE A 262 1.82 -17.01 13.70
CA ILE A 262 3.02 -16.57 13.00
C ILE A 262 4.17 -17.51 13.32
N ILE A 263 4.83 -18.06 12.32
CA ILE A 263 6.03 -18.89 12.46
C ILE A 263 7.18 -18.22 11.71
N ASN A 264 8.17 -17.74 12.44
CA ASN A 264 9.35 -17.08 11.88
C ASN A 264 10.45 -18.11 11.56
N LEU A 265 10.72 -18.36 10.29
CA LEU A 265 11.75 -19.32 9.88
C LEU A 265 13.20 -18.85 10.16
N LYS A 266 13.41 -17.60 10.60
CA LYS A 266 14.71 -17.11 11.06
C LYS A 266 15.13 -17.71 12.43
N ASN A 267 14.18 -18.27 13.18
CA ASN A 267 14.46 -19.00 14.41
C ASN A 267 15.28 -20.29 14.14
N PRO A 268 15.91 -20.89 15.16
CA PRO A 268 16.64 -22.16 14.99
C PRO A 268 15.80 -23.24 14.31
N ARG A 269 16.42 -24.00 13.38
CA ARG A 269 15.73 -24.94 12.52
C ARG A 269 14.93 -26.00 13.28
N ASP A 270 15.50 -26.54 14.36
CA ASP A 270 14.82 -27.57 15.17
C ASP A 270 13.55 -27.01 15.82
N MET A 271 13.61 -25.77 16.34
CA MET A 271 12.46 -25.07 16.90
C MET A 271 11.38 -24.83 15.85
N ASN A 272 11.75 -24.45 14.62
CA ASN A 272 10.81 -24.28 13.51
C ASN A 272 10.12 -25.59 13.12
N VAL A 273 10.88 -26.70 13.04
CA VAL A 273 10.36 -28.03 12.74
C VAL A 273 9.37 -28.47 13.80
N ASP A 274 9.71 -28.32 15.07
CA ASP A 274 8.86 -28.72 16.20
C ASP A 274 7.60 -27.86 16.26
N THR A 275 7.72 -26.55 15.98
CA THR A 275 6.57 -25.65 15.91
C THR A 275 5.63 -26.04 14.79
N LEU A 276 6.13 -26.25 13.56
CA LEU A 276 5.32 -26.69 12.42
C LEU A 276 4.62 -28.02 12.70
N ARG A 277 5.30 -28.98 13.34
CA ARG A 277 4.70 -30.27 13.72
C ARG A 277 3.60 -30.10 14.77
N ARG A 278 3.80 -29.22 15.77
CA ARG A 278 2.75 -28.89 16.77
C ARG A 278 1.51 -28.29 16.12
N PHE A 279 1.66 -27.46 15.07
CA PHE A 279 0.54 -26.97 14.28
C PHE A 279 -0.10 -28.04 13.36
N GLY A 280 0.46 -29.27 13.34
CA GLY A 280 -0.04 -30.39 12.55
C GLY A 280 0.41 -30.39 11.10
N PHE A 281 1.54 -29.76 10.79
CA PHE A 281 2.20 -29.81 9.48
C PHE A 281 3.31 -30.86 9.49
N PRO A 282 3.16 -32.02 8.80
CA PRO A 282 4.24 -33.00 8.65
C PRO A 282 5.45 -32.31 8.00
N THR A 283 6.58 -32.39 8.69
CA THR A 283 7.79 -31.66 8.30
C THR A 283 8.98 -32.59 8.31
N SER A 284 9.81 -32.55 7.25
CA SER A 284 11.05 -33.30 7.12
C SER A 284 12.22 -32.39 6.77
N VAL A 285 13.33 -32.58 7.47
CA VAL A 285 14.62 -31.92 7.17
C VAL A 285 15.37 -32.82 6.19
N VAL A 286 15.84 -32.25 5.10
CA VAL A 286 16.68 -32.96 4.14
C VAL A 286 18.15 -32.70 4.52
N CYS A 287 18.76 -33.65 5.22
CA CYS A 287 20.17 -33.61 5.55
C CYS A 287 21.01 -34.05 4.35
N GLY A 288 21.60 -33.13 3.61
CA GLY A 288 22.56 -33.41 2.54
C GLY A 288 23.72 -32.43 2.58
N LYS A 289 24.91 -32.90 2.21
CA LYS A 289 26.13 -32.07 1.97
C LYS A 289 26.00 -31.17 0.72
N THR A 290 24.77 -30.92 0.26
CA THR A 290 24.42 -30.21 -0.97
C THR A 290 24.05 -28.76 -0.63
N ASP A 291 24.31 -27.89 -1.58
CA ASP A 291 24.04 -26.45 -1.50
C ASP A 291 22.59 -26.19 -1.06
N PRO A 292 22.35 -25.52 0.08
CA PRO A 292 21.01 -25.18 0.58
C PRO A 292 20.21 -24.28 -0.39
N SER A 293 20.87 -23.62 -1.34
CA SER A 293 20.26 -22.78 -2.37
C SER A 293 19.74 -23.59 -3.58
N SER A 294 19.90 -24.93 -3.59
CA SER A 294 19.50 -25.76 -4.71
C SER A 294 18.06 -26.29 -4.59
N LEU A 295 17.28 -26.09 -5.64
CA LEU A 295 15.89 -26.60 -5.76
C LEU A 295 15.85 -28.15 -5.75
N SER A 296 16.94 -28.82 -6.09
CA SER A 296 17.07 -30.28 -6.11
C SER A 296 17.26 -30.89 -4.72
N CYS A 297 17.64 -30.06 -3.73
CA CYS A 297 17.86 -30.48 -2.35
C CYS A 297 17.37 -29.40 -1.37
N PRO A 298 16.04 -29.23 -1.18
CA PRO A 298 15.49 -28.22 -0.29
C PRO A 298 15.89 -28.47 1.16
N SER A 299 16.15 -27.41 1.92
CA SER A 299 16.54 -27.53 3.34
C SER A 299 15.41 -28.06 4.22
N LEU A 300 14.15 -27.80 3.83
CA LEU A 300 12.94 -28.19 4.55
C LEU A 300 11.82 -28.54 3.58
N VAL A 301 11.09 -29.62 3.88
CA VAL A 301 9.86 -30.02 3.17
C VAL A 301 8.71 -30.05 4.14
N ILE A 302 7.66 -29.25 3.89
CA ILE A 302 6.45 -29.13 4.71
C ILE A 302 5.27 -29.69 3.92
N LYS A 303 4.36 -30.42 4.57
CA LYS A 303 3.15 -30.97 3.92
C LYS A 303 1.88 -30.34 4.49
N CYS A 304 0.94 -29.98 3.61
CA CYS A 304 -0.36 -29.45 3.99
C CYS A 304 -1.46 -29.85 2.99
N ASP A 305 -2.71 -29.51 3.29
CA ASP A 305 -3.82 -29.71 2.32
C ASP A 305 -3.82 -28.61 1.27
N ALA A 306 -3.63 -27.37 1.69
CA ALA A 306 -3.58 -26.21 0.82
C ALA A 306 -2.42 -25.26 1.20
N VAL A 307 -1.68 -24.78 0.19
CA VAL A 307 -0.73 -23.69 0.35
C VAL A 307 -1.27 -22.44 -0.34
N VAL A 308 -1.26 -21.31 0.38
CA VAL A 308 -1.68 -20.00 -0.11
C VAL A 308 -0.45 -19.09 -0.20
N ILE A 309 -0.18 -18.56 -1.37
CA ILE A 309 0.98 -17.69 -1.66
C ILE A 309 0.52 -16.24 -1.71
N GLY A 310 0.78 -15.51 -0.65
CA GLY A 310 0.32 -14.14 -0.39
C GLY A 310 -0.86 -14.11 0.59
N SER A 311 -0.75 -13.25 1.59
CA SER A 311 -1.71 -13.08 2.69
C SER A 311 -2.68 -11.90 2.51
N GLY A 312 -2.63 -11.24 1.34
CA GLY A 312 -3.41 -10.05 1.01
C GLY A 312 -4.93 -10.30 0.94
N SER A 313 -5.65 -9.34 0.34
CA SER A 313 -7.12 -9.33 0.31
C SER A 313 -7.74 -10.64 -0.20
N GLY A 314 -7.21 -11.23 -1.25
CA GLY A 314 -7.75 -12.50 -1.77
C GLY A 314 -7.22 -13.72 -1.04
N GLY A 315 -5.90 -13.79 -0.80
CA GLY A 315 -5.26 -14.93 -0.14
C GLY A 315 -5.75 -15.14 1.29
N GLY A 316 -5.96 -14.06 2.05
CA GLY A 316 -6.52 -14.12 3.40
C GLY A 316 -7.90 -14.77 3.44
N VAL A 317 -8.79 -14.40 2.49
CA VAL A 317 -10.14 -14.99 2.39
C VAL A 317 -10.06 -16.50 2.18
N ILE A 318 -9.31 -16.94 1.17
CA ILE A 318 -9.21 -18.38 0.88
C ILE A 318 -8.60 -19.13 2.06
N ALA A 319 -7.54 -18.57 2.66
CA ALA A 319 -6.89 -19.19 3.81
C ALA A 319 -7.85 -19.40 4.98
N GLY A 320 -8.63 -18.37 5.34
CA GLY A 320 -9.63 -18.46 6.41
C GLY A 320 -10.75 -19.46 6.11
N VAL A 321 -11.31 -19.40 4.90
CA VAL A 321 -12.40 -20.31 4.48
C VAL A 321 -11.95 -21.78 4.49
N LEU A 322 -10.79 -22.09 3.91
CA LEU A 322 -10.29 -23.46 3.87
C LEU A 322 -9.94 -24.00 5.26
N ALA A 323 -9.34 -23.18 6.12
CA ALA A 323 -8.96 -23.57 7.48
C ALA A 323 -10.19 -23.83 8.37
N LYS A 324 -11.23 -22.96 8.28
CA LYS A 324 -12.52 -23.20 8.95
C LYS A 324 -13.22 -24.46 8.47
N ALA A 325 -13.04 -24.86 7.22
CA ALA A 325 -13.55 -26.15 6.69
C ALA A 325 -12.72 -27.37 7.15
N GLY A 326 -11.73 -27.21 8.04
CA GLY A 326 -10.96 -28.28 8.65
C GLY A 326 -9.75 -28.74 7.82
N TYR A 327 -9.32 -27.99 6.81
CA TYR A 327 -8.12 -28.32 6.03
C TYR A 327 -6.89 -27.66 6.60
N LYS A 328 -5.74 -28.35 6.56
CA LYS A 328 -4.45 -27.78 6.96
C LYS A 328 -3.95 -26.80 5.90
N VAL A 329 -3.89 -25.52 6.25
CA VAL A 329 -3.56 -24.41 5.36
C VAL A 329 -2.30 -23.72 5.80
N LEU A 330 -1.30 -23.62 4.92
CA LEU A 330 -0.08 -22.88 5.14
C LEU A 330 -0.05 -21.63 4.26
N VAL A 331 0.14 -20.45 4.86
CA VAL A 331 0.23 -19.19 4.13
C VAL A 331 1.70 -18.76 4.06
N LEU A 332 2.20 -18.48 2.86
CA LEU A 332 3.51 -17.88 2.62
C LEU A 332 3.32 -16.39 2.30
N GLU A 333 4.01 -15.53 3.02
CA GLU A 333 4.01 -14.09 2.76
C GLU A 333 5.45 -13.59 2.56
N LYS A 334 5.68 -12.86 1.46
CA LYS A 334 6.98 -12.26 1.16
C LYS A 334 7.36 -11.18 2.17
N GLY A 335 6.39 -10.36 2.55
CA GLY A 335 6.58 -9.26 3.50
C GLY A 335 6.65 -9.74 4.95
N SER A 336 7.05 -8.84 5.82
CA SER A 336 7.11 -9.06 7.26
C SER A 336 5.73 -9.06 7.92
N TYR A 337 5.63 -9.61 9.11
CA TYR A 337 4.51 -9.35 10.01
C TYR A 337 4.86 -8.15 10.89
N CYS A 338 4.16 -7.04 10.70
CA CYS A 338 4.26 -5.87 11.55
C CYS A 338 3.25 -6.01 12.68
N ALA A 339 3.70 -6.49 13.85
CA ALA A 339 2.89 -6.50 15.06
C ALA A 339 2.46 -5.07 15.44
N ARG A 340 1.30 -4.88 16.06
CA ARG A 340 0.78 -3.54 16.39
C ARG A 340 1.79 -2.68 17.14
N LYS A 341 2.50 -3.26 18.13
CA LYS A 341 3.56 -2.55 18.89
C LYS A 341 4.71 -2.05 18.01
N ASN A 342 5.01 -2.76 16.91
CA ASN A 342 6.15 -2.49 16.03
C ASN A 342 5.81 -1.50 14.92
N LEU A 343 4.55 -1.11 14.77
CA LEU A 343 4.15 -0.08 13.81
C LEU A 343 4.75 1.26 14.23
N SER A 344 5.71 1.75 13.46
CA SER A 344 6.40 3.02 13.73
C SER A 344 5.51 4.24 13.51
N LEU A 345 4.52 4.11 12.60
CA LEU A 345 3.70 5.21 12.07
C LEU A 345 4.55 6.35 11.46
N LEU A 346 5.80 6.06 11.10
CA LEU A 346 6.71 6.93 10.38
C LEU A 346 6.62 6.60 8.89
N GLU A 347 6.47 7.62 8.04
CA GLU A 347 6.24 7.43 6.60
C GLU A 347 7.38 6.65 5.93
N GLY A 348 8.64 7.06 6.09
CA GLY A 348 9.81 6.40 5.50
C GLY A 348 9.95 4.93 5.91
N PRO A 349 10.09 4.63 7.22
CA PRO A 349 10.19 3.27 7.71
C PRO A 349 9.02 2.37 7.31
N THR A 350 7.79 2.87 7.38
CA THR A 350 6.62 2.08 6.97
C THR A 350 6.62 1.77 5.47
N MET A 351 6.97 2.74 4.63
CA MET A 351 7.10 2.48 3.19
C MET A 351 8.11 1.37 2.90
N ASP A 352 9.24 1.37 3.60
CA ASP A 352 10.27 0.35 3.46
C ASP A 352 9.82 -1.04 3.89
N GLU A 353 9.07 -1.13 4.99
CA GLU A 353 8.69 -2.40 5.61
C GLU A 353 7.40 -3.01 5.05
N MET A 354 6.42 -2.19 4.70
CA MET A 354 5.07 -2.65 4.38
C MET A 354 4.68 -2.49 2.91
N TYR A 355 5.46 -1.73 2.12
CA TYR A 355 5.17 -1.50 0.71
C TYR A 355 6.12 -2.24 -0.22
N LEU A 356 5.60 -2.71 -1.33
CA LEU A 356 6.40 -3.39 -2.35
C LEU A 356 7.46 -2.43 -2.91
N SER A 357 8.71 -2.88 -2.96
CA SER A 357 9.86 -2.07 -3.37
C SER A 357 10.01 -0.74 -2.61
N GLY A 358 9.66 -0.71 -1.31
CA GLY A 358 9.75 0.49 -0.47
C GLY A 358 8.83 1.63 -0.92
N GLY A 359 7.72 1.34 -1.60
CA GLY A 359 6.78 2.35 -2.13
C GLY A 359 7.31 3.14 -3.33
N LEU A 360 8.48 2.79 -3.89
CA LEU A 360 9.14 3.52 -4.98
C LEU A 360 8.92 2.88 -6.35
N MET A 361 7.73 2.34 -6.59
CA MET A 361 7.38 1.70 -7.86
C MET A 361 6.81 2.69 -8.87
N ALA A 362 7.13 2.46 -10.13
CA ALA A 362 6.53 3.17 -11.26
C ALA A 362 6.58 2.30 -12.53
N THR A 363 5.81 2.66 -13.54
CA THR A 363 5.97 2.12 -14.91
C THR A 363 7.38 2.39 -15.45
N ILE A 364 7.83 1.60 -16.43
CA ILE A 364 9.20 1.72 -17.01
C ILE A 364 9.46 3.15 -17.48
N ASP A 365 8.45 3.78 -18.05
CA ASP A 365 8.50 5.16 -18.54
C ASP A 365 8.33 6.21 -17.44
N MET A 366 8.23 5.83 -16.17
CA MET A 366 7.94 6.74 -15.05
C MET A 366 6.62 7.51 -15.20
N GLY A 367 5.74 7.11 -16.10
CA GLY A 367 4.46 7.76 -16.37
C GLY A 367 3.47 7.62 -15.21
N MET A 368 3.47 6.47 -14.53
CA MET A 368 2.57 6.13 -13.43
C MET A 368 3.36 5.74 -12.19
N LEU A 369 3.13 6.40 -11.06
CA LEU A 369 3.62 5.98 -9.74
C LEU A 369 2.66 4.92 -9.17
N ILE A 370 3.20 3.85 -8.59
CA ILE A 370 2.41 2.69 -8.18
C ILE A 370 2.68 2.39 -6.70
N LEU A 371 1.61 2.25 -5.92
CA LEU A 371 1.66 1.81 -4.53
C LEU A 371 1.01 0.43 -4.41
N ALA A 372 1.72 -0.51 -3.80
CA ALA A 372 1.23 -1.87 -3.53
C ALA A 372 1.75 -2.35 -2.17
N GLY A 373 0.96 -3.14 -1.44
CA GLY A 373 1.36 -3.70 -0.14
C GLY A 373 2.25 -4.93 -0.27
N SER A 374 3.22 -5.06 0.63
CA SER A 374 4.10 -6.24 0.79
C SER A 374 4.33 -6.49 2.28
N THR A 375 3.32 -6.98 2.96
CA THR A 375 3.29 -7.28 4.40
C THR A 375 2.19 -8.30 4.66
N VAL A 376 2.17 -8.93 5.83
CA VAL A 376 1.01 -9.77 6.24
C VAL A 376 -0.27 -8.92 6.21
N GLY A 377 -1.26 -9.37 5.46
CA GLY A 377 -2.48 -8.62 5.14
C GLY A 377 -2.41 -7.86 3.81
N GLY A 378 -1.24 -7.78 3.18
CA GLY A 378 -1.05 -7.15 1.87
C GLY A 378 -1.61 -5.73 1.79
N GLY A 379 -2.25 -5.39 0.68
CA GLY A 379 -2.88 -4.08 0.49
C GLY A 379 -3.95 -3.71 1.53
N SER A 380 -4.63 -4.70 2.15
CA SER A 380 -5.65 -4.43 3.17
C SER A 380 -5.06 -3.91 4.49
N ALA A 381 -3.76 -4.15 4.75
CA ALA A 381 -3.07 -3.62 5.93
C ALA A 381 -2.78 -2.12 5.82
N ILE A 382 -2.57 -1.61 4.59
CA ILE A 382 -2.11 -0.23 4.33
C ILE A 382 -3.11 0.63 3.54
N ASN A 383 -4.25 0.12 3.14
CA ASN A 383 -5.25 0.85 2.37
C ASN A 383 -5.98 1.92 3.20
N TRP A 384 -6.78 2.74 2.52
CA TRP A 384 -7.54 3.85 3.09
C TRP A 384 -8.99 3.48 3.43
N SER A 385 -9.26 2.22 3.77
CA SER A 385 -10.54 1.69 4.26
C SER A 385 -11.72 1.67 3.29
N ALA A 386 -11.68 2.29 2.13
CA ALA A 386 -12.81 2.31 1.21
C ALA A 386 -13.24 0.89 0.79
N SER A 387 -14.52 0.57 0.99
CA SER A 387 -15.11 -0.77 0.89
C SER A 387 -16.37 -0.75 0.04
N ILE A 388 -16.21 -0.37 -1.22
CA ILE A 388 -17.31 -0.18 -2.17
C ILE A 388 -17.64 -1.52 -2.83
N ARG A 389 -18.92 -1.91 -2.84
CA ARG A 389 -19.42 -3.10 -3.56
C ARG A 389 -19.18 -2.95 -5.06
N THR A 390 -19.08 -4.06 -5.76
CA THR A 390 -18.99 -4.08 -7.22
C THR A 390 -20.18 -3.32 -7.84
N PRO A 391 -19.94 -2.26 -8.62
CA PRO A 391 -21.03 -1.49 -9.21
C PRO A 391 -21.84 -2.31 -10.20
N GLN A 392 -23.16 -2.08 -10.27
CA GLN A 392 -24.07 -2.86 -11.13
C GLN A 392 -23.70 -2.79 -12.62
N HIS A 393 -23.25 -1.63 -13.10
CA HIS A 393 -22.80 -1.49 -14.50
C HIS A 393 -21.55 -2.35 -14.80
N VAL A 394 -20.70 -2.63 -13.80
CA VAL A 394 -19.54 -3.53 -13.93
C VAL A 394 -20.00 -4.99 -13.93
N ILE A 395 -20.93 -5.35 -13.04
CA ILE A 395 -21.55 -6.69 -13.05
C ILE A 395 -22.17 -6.96 -14.44
N ASN A 396 -22.94 -6.02 -14.95
CA ASN A 396 -23.55 -6.13 -16.27
C ASN A 396 -22.50 -6.28 -17.39
N ASP A 397 -21.44 -5.50 -17.36
CA ASP A 397 -20.31 -5.59 -18.30
C ASP A 397 -19.65 -6.98 -18.24
N TRP A 398 -19.35 -7.48 -17.03
CA TRP A 398 -18.69 -8.77 -16.87
C TRP A 398 -19.58 -9.94 -17.23
N CYS A 399 -20.89 -9.88 -16.95
CA CYS A 399 -21.86 -10.92 -17.35
C CYS A 399 -22.12 -10.94 -18.85
N HIS A 400 -22.34 -9.77 -19.47
CA HIS A 400 -22.82 -9.73 -20.87
C HIS A 400 -21.67 -9.62 -21.86
N SER A 401 -20.68 -8.73 -21.60
CA SER A 401 -19.56 -8.51 -22.53
C SER A 401 -18.45 -9.56 -22.39
N HIS A 402 -18.31 -10.15 -21.20
CA HIS A 402 -17.28 -11.16 -20.89
C HIS A 402 -17.84 -12.56 -20.65
N GLU A 403 -19.16 -12.75 -20.77
CA GLU A 403 -19.85 -14.04 -20.62
C GLU A 403 -19.58 -14.76 -19.28
N LEU A 404 -19.39 -13.98 -18.19
CA LEU A 404 -19.04 -14.48 -16.85
C LEU A 404 -20.29 -14.58 -15.97
N GLU A 405 -21.01 -15.70 -16.06
CA GLU A 405 -22.23 -15.98 -15.31
C GLU A 405 -22.06 -15.91 -13.80
N LEU A 406 -20.82 -16.09 -13.31
CA LEU A 406 -20.50 -16.02 -11.87
C LEU A 406 -21.05 -14.75 -11.23
N PHE A 407 -20.92 -13.59 -11.90
CA PHE A 407 -21.23 -12.29 -11.30
C PHE A 407 -22.73 -12.01 -11.11
N ASP A 408 -23.60 -12.75 -11.82
CA ASP A 408 -25.06 -12.72 -11.61
C ASP A 408 -25.57 -13.89 -10.74
N SER A 409 -24.68 -14.78 -10.33
CA SER A 409 -25.03 -15.97 -9.53
C SER A 409 -25.34 -15.61 -8.06
N GLU A 410 -26.19 -16.41 -7.41
CA GLU A 410 -26.44 -16.32 -5.97
C GLU A 410 -25.15 -16.48 -5.15
N LEU A 411 -24.22 -17.34 -5.60
CA LEU A 411 -22.91 -17.51 -4.96
C LEU A 411 -22.13 -16.17 -4.86
N TYR A 412 -22.13 -15.36 -5.92
CA TYR A 412 -21.42 -14.08 -5.89
C TYR A 412 -22.12 -13.05 -5.01
N LYS A 413 -23.46 -13.03 -5.01
CA LYS A 413 -24.27 -12.16 -4.13
C LYS A 413 -24.02 -12.51 -2.66
N GLU A 414 -24.10 -13.80 -2.32
CA GLU A 414 -23.75 -14.31 -0.98
C GLU A 414 -22.30 -13.95 -0.60
N ALA A 415 -21.35 -14.18 -1.50
CA ALA A 415 -19.95 -13.85 -1.26
C ALA A 415 -19.75 -12.38 -0.92
N MET A 416 -20.46 -11.48 -1.62
CA MET A 416 -20.42 -10.04 -1.40
C MET A 416 -20.96 -9.66 0.00
N ASP A 417 -22.05 -10.30 0.43
CA ASP A 417 -22.65 -10.06 1.74
C ASP A 417 -21.76 -10.60 2.86
N VAL A 418 -21.28 -11.83 2.75
CA VAL A 418 -20.35 -12.45 3.71
C VAL A 418 -19.08 -11.63 3.88
N VAL A 419 -18.51 -11.12 2.80
CA VAL A 419 -17.32 -10.27 2.86
C VAL A 419 -17.60 -8.94 3.56
N CYS A 420 -18.70 -8.28 3.20
CA CYS A 420 -19.06 -7.00 3.83
C CYS A 420 -19.32 -7.16 5.33
N GLU A 421 -20.05 -8.20 5.73
CA GLU A 421 -20.31 -8.54 7.13
C GLU A 421 -19.00 -8.84 7.88
N LYS A 422 -18.17 -9.74 7.33
CA LYS A 422 -16.89 -10.14 7.96
C LYS A 422 -15.95 -8.96 8.18
N MET A 423 -15.93 -8.01 7.26
CA MET A 423 -15.09 -6.82 7.32
C MET A 423 -15.73 -5.68 8.12
N GLY A 424 -16.98 -5.85 8.63
CA GLY A 424 -17.72 -4.80 9.33
C GLY A 424 -17.91 -3.55 8.47
N VAL A 425 -18.25 -3.73 7.18
CA VAL A 425 -18.42 -2.61 6.24
C VAL A 425 -19.62 -1.78 6.63
N GLN A 426 -19.40 -0.49 6.87
CA GLN A 426 -20.43 0.47 7.26
C GLN A 426 -20.14 1.86 6.71
N SER A 427 -21.13 2.77 6.67
CA SER A 427 -21.03 4.10 6.08
C SER A 427 -21.05 5.26 7.08
N GLU A 428 -21.14 4.95 8.37
CA GLU A 428 -21.21 5.95 9.43
C GLU A 428 -19.82 6.46 9.81
N PHE A 429 -19.76 7.69 10.32
CA PHE A 429 -18.56 8.28 10.94
C PHE A 429 -18.99 9.38 11.92
N HIS A 430 -18.32 9.48 13.06
CA HIS A 430 -18.61 10.51 14.06
C HIS A 430 -17.98 11.85 13.71
N ASP A 431 -16.80 11.84 13.12
CA ASP A 431 -16.10 13.04 12.67
C ASP A 431 -15.38 12.82 11.34
N GLU A 432 -15.31 13.87 10.53
CA GLU A 432 -14.77 13.81 9.17
C GLU A 432 -13.42 14.52 9.08
N GLY A 433 -12.46 13.92 8.39
CA GLY A 433 -11.15 14.50 8.15
C GLY A 433 -11.20 15.73 7.25
N PHE A 434 -10.19 16.58 7.34
CA PHE A 434 -10.09 17.87 6.65
C PHE A 434 -10.39 17.78 5.14
N HIS A 435 -9.74 16.87 4.42
CA HIS A 435 -9.90 16.73 2.97
C HIS A 435 -11.34 16.37 2.57
N ASN A 436 -11.97 15.45 3.31
CA ASN A 436 -13.33 14.99 3.03
C ASN A 436 -14.37 16.08 3.35
N THR A 437 -14.19 16.82 4.45
CA THR A 437 -15.02 17.98 4.76
C THR A 437 -15.01 19.00 3.64
N ILE A 438 -13.83 19.27 3.06
CA ILE A 438 -13.67 20.19 1.92
C ILE A 438 -14.37 19.65 0.67
N LEU A 439 -14.16 18.36 0.34
CA LEU A 439 -14.85 17.73 -0.80
C LEU A 439 -16.37 17.84 -0.64
N ARG A 440 -16.91 17.47 0.52
CA ARG A 440 -18.35 17.50 0.79
C ARG A 440 -18.91 18.90 0.67
N ARG A 441 -18.27 19.87 1.29
CA ARG A 441 -18.73 21.26 1.26
C ARG A 441 -18.69 21.81 -0.17
N GLY A 442 -17.58 21.67 -0.89
CA GLY A 442 -17.50 22.18 -2.27
C GLY A 442 -18.53 21.53 -3.20
N CYS A 443 -18.84 20.24 -2.99
CA CYS A 443 -19.92 19.59 -3.73
C CYS A 443 -21.30 20.17 -3.36
N GLN A 444 -21.58 20.39 -2.10
CA GLN A 444 -22.84 20.98 -1.63
C GLN A 444 -23.08 22.40 -2.19
N GLU A 445 -22.05 23.25 -2.14
CA GLU A 445 -22.12 24.63 -2.70
C GLU A 445 -22.37 24.65 -4.22
N LEU A 446 -21.92 23.60 -4.94
CA LEU A 446 -22.08 23.47 -6.39
C LEU A 446 -23.30 22.63 -6.78
N GLY A 447 -24.06 22.07 -5.84
CA GLY A 447 -25.13 21.12 -6.12
C GLY A 447 -24.64 19.80 -6.75
N TYR A 448 -23.38 19.39 -6.52
CA TYR A 448 -22.86 18.13 -7.01
C TYR A 448 -23.19 16.96 -6.09
N PRO A 449 -23.46 15.77 -6.62
CA PRO A 449 -23.71 14.60 -5.79
C PRO A 449 -22.49 14.26 -4.94
N VAL A 450 -22.68 14.03 -3.64
CA VAL A 450 -21.65 13.58 -2.71
C VAL A 450 -22.25 12.57 -1.73
N ASN A 451 -21.62 11.40 -1.64
CA ASN A 451 -22.09 10.27 -0.82
C ASN A 451 -21.02 9.86 0.19
N ASN A 452 -21.46 9.23 1.28
CA ASN A 452 -20.57 8.54 2.20
C ASN A 452 -19.96 7.33 1.51
N ILE A 453 -18.66 7.11 1.74
CA ILE A 453 -17.99 5.89 1.30
C ILE A 453 -18.17 4.81 2.37
N PRO A 454 -18.70 3.62 2.03
CA PRO A 454 -18.65 2.47 2.94
C PRO A 454 -17.19 2.12 3.27
N ARG A 455 -16.90 1.85 4.56
CA ARG A 455 -15.54 1.61 5.06
C ARG A 455 -15.50 0.37 5.95
N ASN A 456 -14.37 -0.33 5.97
CA ASN A 456 -14.09 -1.44 6.87
C ASN A 456 -13.49 -0.97 8.21
N SER A 457 -13.96 0.14 8.73
CA SER A 457 -13.53 0.69 10.02
C SER A 457 -14.72 1.14 10.85
N GLN A 458 -14.54 1.20 12.16
CA GLN A 458 -15.57 1.67 13.09
C GLN A 458 -15.93 3.14 12.83
N ALA A 459 -17.14 3.57 13.26
CA ALA A 459 -17.62 4.93 13.03
C ALA A 459 -16.80 6.00 13.79
N ASP A 460 -16.24 5.63 14.95
CA ASP A 460 -15.37 6.47 15.78
C ASP A 460 -13.91 6.50 15.34
N HIS A 461 -13.56 5.78 14.26
CA HIS A 461 -12.18 5.70 13.78
C HIS A 461 -11.76 7.02 13.09
N TYR A 462 -11.18 7.92 13.87
CA TYR A 462 -10.62 9.19 13.43
C TYR A 462 -9.10 9.09 13.37
N CYS A 463 -8.57 8.49 12.29
CA CYS A 463 -7.15 8.24 12.12
C CYS A 463 -6.67 8.63 10.71
N GLY A 464 -5.65 9.47 10.63
CA GLY A 464 -4.98 9.86 9.37
C GLY A 464 -3.83 8.95 8.95
N TRP A 465 -3.43 8.00 9.79
CA TRP A 465 -2.24 7.13 9.60
C TRP A 465 -2.54 5.71 9.10
N CYS A 466 -3.75 5.41 8.68
CA CYS A 466 -4.12 4.05 8.20
C CYS A 466 -3.24 3.51 7.07
N CYS A 467 -2.66 4.37 6.24
CA CYS A 467 -1.69 3.98 5.21
C CYS A 467 -0.32 3.58 5.79
N LEU A 468 -0.07 3.87 7.06
CA LEU A 468 1.14 3.50 7.78
C LEU A 468 0.91 2.34 8.77
N GLY A 469 -0.24 1.68 8.65
CA GLY A 469 -0.69 0.61 9.55
C GLY A 469 -1.80 1.09 10.50
N CYS A 470 -2.54 0.13 11.06
CA CYS A 470 -3.63 0.42 12.00
C CYS A 470 -3.25 -0.10 13.39
N LYS A 471 -2.73 0.78 14.24
CA LYS A 471 -2.16 0.40 15.53
C LYS A 471 -3.22 -0.02 16.55
N ASP A 472 -4.44 0.53 16.45
CA ASP A 472 -5.58 0.18 17.29
C ASP A 472 -6.42 -1.00 16.75
N GLY A 473 -6.11 -1.51 15.55
CA GLY A 473 -6.85 -2.61 14.91
C GLY A 473 -8.30 -2.29 14.54
N LYS A 474 -8.71 -1.03 14.56
CA LYS A 474 -10.08 -0.61 14.19
C LYS A 474 -10.37 -0.74 12.71
N LYS A 475 -9.34 -0.67 11.85
CA LYS A 475 -9.47 -0.99 10.43
C LYS A 475 -9.42 -2.50 10.21
N LYS A 476 -10.52 -3.08 9.74
CA LYS A 476 -10.72 -4.53 9.60
C LYS A 476 -10.16 -5.05 8.27
N GLY A 477 -8.82 -5.05 8.11
CA GLY A 477 -8.12 -5.74 7.03
C GLY A 477 -8.16 -7.27 7.18
N THR A 478 -7.53 -8.00 6.27
CA THR A 478 -7.46 -9.48 6.36
C THR A 478 -6.72 -9.96 7.60
N SER A 479 -5.74 -9.18 8.07
CA SER A 479 -5.02 -9.45 9.33
C SER A 479 -5.88 -9.33 10.60
N GLU A 480 -7.02 -8.64 10.51
CA GLU A 480 -7.96 -8.45 11.61
C GLU A 480 -9.25 -9.28 11.41
N THR A 481 -9.35 -10.07 10.34
CA THR A 481 -10.58 -10.80 9.97
C THR A 481 -10.29 -12.22 9.50
N TRP A 482 -10.03 -12.43 8.22
CA TRP A 482 -9.90 -13.76 7.62
C TRP A 482 -8.66 -14.54 8.08
N LEU A 483 -7.54 -13.87 8.30
CA LEU A 483 -6.34 -14.52 8.84
C LEU A 483 -6.51 -14.84 10.34
N VAL A 484 -7.36 -14.12 11.05
CA VAL A 484 -7.77 -14.51 12.41
C VAL A 484 -8.54 -15.82 12.38
N ASP A 485 -9.46 -16.01 11.42
CA ASP A 485 -10.16 -17.28 11.23
C ASP A 485 -9.19 -18.43 10.91
N LEU A 486 -8.17 -18.17 10.09
CA LEU A 486 -7.11 -19.15 9.80
C LEU A 486 -6.42 -19.61 11.09
N VAL A 487 -5.96 -18.66 11.91
CA VAL A 487 -5.20 -18.95 13.13
C VAL A 487 -6.09 -19.57 14.21
N SER A 488 -7.27 -18.99 14.47
CA SER A 488 -8.19 -19.45 15.51
C SER A 488 -8.81 -20.83 15.22
N SER A 489 -8.85 -21.25 13.96
CA SER A 489 -9.31 -22.61 13.59
C SER A 489 -8.38 -23.73 14.08
N GLY A 490 -7.12 -23.41 14.47
CA GLY A 490 -6.08 -24.40 14.77
C GLY A 490 -5.58 -25.20 13.56
N ASN A 491 -6.04 -24.84 12.34
CA ASN A 491 -5.70 -25.54 11.11
C ASN A 491 -4.76 -24.77 10.19
N GLY A 492 -4.27 -23.60 10.61
CA GLY A 492 -3.45 -22.76 9.75
C GLY A 492 -2.30 -22.09 10.44
N ALA A 493 -1.27 -21.73 9.67
CA ALA A 493 -0.13 -20.93 10.08
C ALA A 493 0.32 -20.01 8.94
N ILE A 494 1.05 -18.95 9.30
CA ILE A 494 1.57 -17.94 8.39
C ILE A 494 3.09 -17.90 8.53
N LEU A 495 3.81 -17.98 7.41
CA LEU A 495 5.26 -17.84 7.32
C LEU A 495 5.58 -16.47 6.67
N PRO A 496 5.86 -15.41 7.44
CA PRO A 496 6.32 -14.14 6.91
C PRO A 496 7.79 -14.20 6.47
N GLY A 497 8.19 -13.28 5.58
CA GLY A 497 9.54 -13.24 5.04
C GLY A 497 9.86 -14.39 4.08
N CYS A 498 8.85 -15.07 3.54
CA CYS A 498 8.97 -16.24 2.69
C CYS A 498 8.50 -15.93 1.26
N GLU A 499 9.45 -15.82 0.33
CA GLU A 499 9.16 -15.50 -1.08
C GLU A 499 9.00 -16.75 -1.92
N ALA A 500 7.83 -16.96 -2.51
CA ALA A 500 7.58 -18.06 -3.43
C ALA A 500 8.35 -17.84 -4.74
N ILE A 501 9.15 -18.82 -5.13
CA ILE A 501 9.98 -18.75 -6.34
C ILE A 501 9.43 -19.57 -7.49
N LYS A 502 8.67 -20.65 -7.21
CA LYS A 502 8.11 -21.52 -8.25
C LYS A 502 6.99 -22.41 -7.74
N VAL A 503 5.85 -22.41 -8.41
CA VAL A 503 4.80 -23.41 -8.21
C VAL A 503 5.25 -24.75 -8.81
N LEU A 504 5.20 -25.79 -8.00
CA LEU A 504 5.56 -27.16 -8.41
C LEU A 504 4.35 -27.83 -9.08
N ASN A 505 4.59 -28.44 -10.24
CA ASN A 505 3.55 -29.14 -10.99
C ASN A 505 4.10 -30.39 -11.63
N ARG A 506 3.24 -31.42 -11.76
CA ARG A 506 3.62 -32.71 -12.34
C ARG A 506 2.59 -33.15 -13.37
N ARG A 507 3.06 -33.68 -14.50
CA ARG A 507 2.21 -34.33 -15.49
C ARG A 507 1.96 -35.78 -15.04
N LYS A 508 0.69 -36.17 -14.89
CA LYS A 508 0.31 -37.56 -14.67
C LYS A 508 0.23 -38.28 -16.01
N LYS A 509 0.68 -39.58 -16.03
CA LYS A 509 0.61 -40.42 -17.23
C LYS A 509 -0.84 -40.49 -17.74
N GLY A 510 -1.06 -40.22 -19.01
CA GLY A 510 -2.39 -40.23 -19.62
C GLY A 510 -3.23 -38.95 -19.45
N ARG A 511 -2.71 -37.86 -18.84
CA ARG A 511 -3.42 -36.58 -18.72
C ARG A 511 -2.74 -35.48 -19.54
N TYR A 512 -3.53 -34.65 -20.21
CA TYR A 512 -3.06 -33.49 -20.96
C TYR A 512 -2.62 -32.35 -20.02
N ARG A 513 -3.43 -32.05 -18.99
CA ARG A 513 -3.12 -30.99 -18.00
C ARG A 513 -2.14 -31.51 -16.94
N LYS A 514 -1.25 -30.65 -16.52
CA LYS A 514 -0.41 -30.86 -15.33
C LYS A 514 -1.27 -30.68 -14.07
N THR A 515 -0.80 -31.20 -12.94
CA THR A 515 -1.46 -31.01 -11.63
C THR A 515 -0.49 -30.28 -10.70
N ALA A 516 -0.95 -29.27 -9.98
CA ALA A 516 -0.18 -28.61 -8.93
C ALA A 516 0.13 -29.58 -7.78
N THR A 517 1.35 -29.53 -7.26
CA THR A 517 1.84 -30.39 -6.18
C THR A 517 2.42 -29.60 -5.00
N GLY A 518 2.49 -28.27 -5.10
CA GLY A 518 3.02 -27.41 -4.05
C GLY A 518 3.76 -26.20 -4.58
N VAL A 519 4.68 -25.68 -3.78
CA VAL A 519 5.47 -24.48 -4.07
C VAL A 519 6.88 -24.61 -3.49
N ALA A 520 7.87 -24.13 -4.22
CA ALA A 520 9.20 -23.84 -3.70
C ALA A 520 9.26 -22.34 -3.32
N PHE A 521 9.83 -22.05 -2.17
CA PHE A 521 10.00 -20.70 -1.64
C PHE A 521 11.39 -20.51 -1.06
N GLU A 522 11.84 -19.26 -1.00
CA GLU A 522 13.09 -18.87 -0.35
C GLU A 522 12.81 -17.97 0.84
N PHE A 523 13.70 -18.02 1.85
CA PHE A 523 13.77 -17.07 2.94
C PHE A 523 15.22 -16.80 3.30
N GLU A 524 15.49 -15.67 3.93
CA GLU A 524 16.82 -15.30 4.36
C GLU A 524 17.07 -15.78 5.80
N HIS A 525 18.13 -16.56 5.97
CA HIS A 525 18.61 -17.03 7.29
C HIS A 525 20.10 -16.73 7.44
N LYS A 526 20.48 -15.93 8.44
CA LYS A 526 21.87 -15.53 8.74
C LYS A 526 22.63 -14.98 7.52
N GLY A 527 21.96 -14.15 6.71
CA GLY A 527 22.54 -13.53 5.52
C GLY A 527 22.64 -14.45 4.29
N ALA A 528 22.16 -15.70 4.36
CA ALA A 528 22.10 -16.65 3.25
C ALA A 528 20.65 -16.96 2.87
N LYS A 529 20.39 -17.18 1.57
CA LYS A 529 19.08 -17.62 1.08
C LYS A 529 18.99 -19.14 1.17
N GLU A 530 17.95 -19.64 1.83
CA GLU A 530 17.61 -21.04 1.89
C GLU A 530 16.34 -21.34 1.09
N ILE A 531 16.33 -22.45 0.34
CA ILE A 531 15.19 -22.93 -0.42
C ILE A 531 14.46 -24.01 0.37
N CYS A 532 13.15 -23.85 0.50
CA CYS A 532 12.23 -24.80 1.10
C CYS A 532 11.12 -25.18 0.13
N VAL A 533 10.42 -26.28 0.43
CA VAL A 533 9.31 -26.78 -0.37
C VAL A 533 8.08 -27.00 0.50
N VAL A 534 6.92 -26.58 0.03
CA VAL A 534 5.62 -26.99 0.56
C VAL A 534 4.98 -27.94 -0.44
N GLU A 535 4.69 -29.18 -0.03
CA GLU A 535 3.86 -30.11 -0.78
C GLU A 535 2.40 -29.92 -0.38
N SER A 536 1.51 -29.75 -1.37
CA SER A 536 0.08 -29.50 -1.12
C SER A 536 -0.83 -30.23 -2.10
N LYS A 537 -2.07 -30.44 -1.69
CA LYS A 537 -3.14 -30.96 -2.57
C LYS A 537 -3.69 -29.88 -3.50
N VAL A 538 -3.75 -28.64 -3.03
CA VAL A 538 -4.20 -27.45 -3.78
C VAL A 538 -3.21 -26.30 -3.54
N THR A 539 -2.90 -25.54 -4.59
CA THR A 539 -2.01 -24.39 -4.52
C THR A 539 -2.77 -23.15 -4.98
N ILE A 540 -2.76 -22.10 -4.16
CA ILE A 540 -3.41 -20.83 -4.43
C ILE A 540 -2.34 -19.75 -4.58
N VAL A 541 -2.34 -19.01 -5.69
CA VAL A 541 -1.50 -17.86 -5.93
C VAL A 541 -2.33 -16.59 -5.70
N ALA A 542 -1.90 -15.75 -4.77
CA ALA A 542 -2.55 -14.50 -4.36
C ALA A 542 -1.52 -13.38 -4.09
N CYS A 543 -0.51 -13.30 -4.98
CA CYS A 543 0.63 -12.37 -4.82
C CYS A 543 0.32 -10.95 -5.30
N GLY A 544 -0.92 -10.65 -5.71
CA GLY A 544 -1.34 -9.39 -6.33
C GLY A 544 -0.97 -9.27 -7.81
N ALA A 545 -1.63 -8.34 -8.50
CA ALA A 545 -1.55 -8.21 -9.96
C ALA A 545 -0.13 -7.93 -10.50
N LEU A 546 0.79 -7.49 -9.69
CA LEU A 546 2.15 -7.19 -10.12
C LEU A 546 3.12 -8.38 -9.98
N SER A 547 2.92 -9.26 -8.99
CA SER A 547 3.84 -10.38 -8.71
C SER A 547 3.31 -11.73 -9.23
N THR A 548 1.99 -11.92 -9.27
CA THR A 548 1.35 -13.16 -9.75
C THR A 548 1.80 -13.56 -11.17
N PRO A 549 1.84 -12.65 -12.16
CA PRO A 549 2.27 -13.02 -13.52
C PRO A 549 3.70 -13.56 -13.58
N GLU A 550 4.62 -12.98 -12.83
CA GLU A 550 6.02 -13.41 -12.79
C GLU A 550 6.14 -14.82 -12.20
N LEU A 551 5.45 -15.08 -11.06
CA LEU A 551 5.46 -16.39 -10.42
C LEU A 551 4.90 -17.47 -11.35
N LEU A 552 3.79 -17.20 -12.04
CA LEU A 552 3.20 -18.16 -12.99
C LEU A 552 4.14 -18.47 -14.16
N ARG A 553 4.81 -17.46 -14.73
CA ARG A 553 5.82 -17.65 -15.79
C ARG A 553 7.02 -18.44 -15.28
N LYS A 554 7.60 -18.09 -14.13
CA LYS A 554 8.71 -18.84 -13.49
C LYS A 554 8.32 -20.28 -13.19
N SER A 555 7.03 -20.55 -13.00
CA SER A 555 6.47 -21.91 -12.77
C SER A 555 6.25 -22.71 -14.06
N GLY A 556 6.56 -22.12 -15.23
CA GLY A 556 6.49 -22.78 -16.53
C GLY A 556 5.07 -22.88 -17.11
N LEU A 557 4.14 -22.00 -16.71
CA LEU A 557 2.89 -21.78 -17.41
C LEU A 557 3.16 -21.00 -18.70
N LYS A 558 2.49 -21.39 -19.80
CA LYS A 558 2.75 -20.86 -21.15
C LYS A 558 1.59 -20.04 -21.71
N ASN A 559 0.52 -19.83 -20.95
CA ASN A 559 -0.61 -19.04 -21.41
C ASN A 559 -0.15 -17.61 -21.74
N GLU A 560 -0.38 -17.18 -22.97
CA GLU A 560 0.08 -15.91 -23.49
C GLU A 560 -0.57 -14.66 -22.85
N ASN A 561 -1.70 -14.87 -22.13
CA ASN A 561 -2.39 -13.77 -21.45
C ASN A 561 -1.76 -13.44 -20.09
N ILE A 562 -0.85 -14.26 -19.56
CA ILE A 562 -0.16 -14.00 -18.30
C ILE A 562 0.61 -12.68 -18.38
N GLY A 563 0.25 -11.74 -17.53
CA GLY A 563 0.86 -10.40 -17.45
C GLY A 563 0.31 -9.39 -18.45
N LYS A 564 -0.66 -9.75 -19.29
CA LYS A 564 -1.37 -8.80 -20.18
C LYS A 564 -2.63 -8.24 -19.51
N ASN A 565 -3.19 -7.20 -20.10
CA ASN A 565 -4.44 -6.56 -19.64
C ASN A 565 -4.36 -5.95 -18.23
N LEU A 566 -3.21 -5.42 -17.86
CA LEU A 566 -3.08 -4.68 -16.60
C LEU A 566 -3.87 -3.39 -16.66
N HIS A 567 -4.82 -3.21 -15.73
CA HIS A 567 -5.52 -1.96 -15.46
C HIS A 567 -5.00 -1.35 -14.17
N LEU A 568 -5.01 0.00 -14.08
CA LEU A 568 -4.35 0.71 -12.98
C LEU A 568 -5.25 1.69 -12.23
N HIS A 569 -6.45 2.03 -12.74
CA HIS A 569 -7.24 3.15 -12.24
C HIS A 569 -6.37 4.42 -12.11
N PRO A 570 -5.96 5.05 -13.22
CA PRO A 570 -5.12 6.23 -13.17
C PRO A 570 -5.80 7.34 -12.36
N VAL A 571 -4.99 7.96 -11.50
CA VAL A 571 -5.41 9.04 -10.60
C VAL A 571 -4.67 10.31 -10.95
N ALA A 572 -5.41 11.40 -11.15
CA ALA A 572 -4.88 12.76 -11.26
C ALA A 572 -5.45 13.63 -10.14
N MET A 573 -4.62 14.51 -9.56
CA MET A 573 -4.97 15.31 -8.37
C MET A 573 -4.85 16.81 -8.64
N ALA A 574 -5.64 17.60 -7.89
CA ALA A 574 -5.44 19.02 -7.69
C ALA A 574 -5.41 19.36 -6.19
N TRP A 575 -4.89 20.52 -5.88
CA TRP A 575 -4.72 20.99 -4.51
C TRP A 575 -5.34 22.37 -4.31
N GLY A 576 -5.76 22.65 -3.05
CA GLY A 576 -6.21 23.96 -2.61
C GLY A 576 -5.67 24.29 -1.25
N HIS A 577 -5.12 25.50 -1.09
CA HIS A 577 -4.68 26.02 0.19
C HIS A 577 -5.82 26.78 0.89
N PHE A 578 -5.99 26.52 2.18
CA PHE A 578 -7.04 27.10 3.02
C PHE A 578 -6.40 27.90 4.16
N PRO A 579 -6.88 29.13 4.47
CA PRO A 579 -6.33 29.94 5.54
C PRO A 579 -6.54 29.33 6.91
N ASP A 580 -5.68 29.68 7.88
CA ASP A 580 -5.80 29.26 9.28
C ASP A 580 -6.98 29.96 10.00
N THR A 581 -7.34 31.19 9.59
CA THR A 581 -8.45 31.94 10.15
C THR A 581 -9.78 31.51 9.51
N PRO A 582 -10.77 31.10 10.28
CA PRO A 582 -12.07 30.74 9.74
C PRO A 582 -12.77 31.96 9.15
N LEU A 583 -13.20 31.87 7.90
CA LEU A 583 -13.97 32.91 7.21
C LEU A 583 -15.42 33.02 7.73
N SER A 584 -15.88 32.11 8.53
CA SER A 584 -17.18 32.06 9.21
C SER A 584 -17.25 30.90 10.19
N ASN A 585 -18.24 30.87 11.08
CA ASN A 585 -18.54 29.81 12.03
C ASN A 585 -18.85 28.42 11.40
N VAL A 586 -18.74 28.27 10.09
CA VAL A 586 -19.11 27.10 9.28
C VAL A 586 -17.89 26.25 8.88
N TRP A 587 -16.67 26.69 9.13
CA TRP A 587 -15.46 25.97 8.68
C TRP A 587 -15.04 24.85 9.62
N PRO A 588 -14.39 23.78 9.09
CA PRO A 588 -13.74 22.84 10.00
C PRO A 588 -12.82 23.64 10.91
N LYS A 589 -12.95 23.38 12.21
CA LYS A 589 -12.21 24.07 13.27
C LYS A 589 -10.78 24.29 12.82
N ALA A 590 -10.21 25.48 13.10
CA ALA A 590 -8.82 25.82 12.74
C ALA A 590 -7.78 24.78 13.20
N GLU A 591 -8.16 23.94 14.14
CA GLU A 591 -7.40 22.83 14.73
C GLU A 591 -7.21 21.65 13.78
N LYS A 592 -8.14 21.39 12.81
CA LYS A 592 -8.04 20.21 11.90
C LYS A 592 -6.92 20.41 10.87
N LYS A 593 -6.01 19.43 10.81
CA LYS A 593 -4.89 19.40 9.87
C LYS A 593 -5.18 18.48 8.68
N SER A 594 -4.53 18.71 7.55
CA SER A 594 -4.75 17.98 6.30
C SER A 594 -4.46 16.48 6.40
N TYR A 595 -3.61 16.06 7.32
CA TYR A 595 -3.22 14.67 7.56
C TYR A 595 -4.01 13.97 8.67
N GLU A 596 -4.94 14.67 9.33
CA GLU A 596 -5.74 14.14 10.45
C GLU A 596 -7.12 13.71 9.99
N GLY A 597 -7.68 12.73 10.70
CA GLY A 597 -9.08 12.33 10.57
C GLY A 597 -9.33 11.15 9.65
N GLY A 598 -10.59 10.70 9.64
CA GLY A 598 -11.03 9.54 8.86
C GLY A 598 -10.70 9.70 7.38
N ILE A 599 -9.94 8.74 6.84
CA ILE A 599 -9.57 8.73 5.44
C ILE A 599 -10.77 8.22 4.62
N MET A 600 -11.01 8.85 3.46
CA MET A 600 -12.00 8.43 2.46
C MET A 600 -13.42 8.23 3.01
N THR A 601 -13.97 9.26 3.62
CA THR A 601 -15.36 9.27 4.10
C THR A 601 -16.35 9.81 3.06
N ALA A 602 -15.89 10.55 2.07
CA ALA A 602 -16.71 11.19 1.04
C ALA A 602 -16.25 10.85 -0.39
N MET A 603 -17.22 10.69 -1.29
CA MET A 603 -17.01 10.48 -2.72
C MET A 603 -18.05 11.26 -3.53
N SER A 604 -17.63 11.87 -4.63
CA SER A 604 -18.56 12.45 -5.63
C SER A 604 -18.50 11.66 -6.94
N THR A 605 -19.68 11.48 -7.51
CA THR A 605 -19.87 10.82 -8.82
C THR A 605 -20.15 11.81 -9.94
N VAL A 606 -19.93 13.11 -9.71
CA VAL A 606 -20.25 14.19 -10.68
C VAL A 606 -19.55 14.05 -12.04
N ALA A 607 -18.41 13.37 -12.09
CA ALA A 607 -17.66 13.07 -13.31
C ALA A 607 -17.74 11.58 -13.70
N ALA A 608 -18.51 10.77 -12.98
CA ALA A 608 -18.76 9.37 -13.31
C ALA A 608 -19.85 9.27 -14.42
N ASN A 609 -19.86 8.16 -15.13
CA ASN A 609 -20.86 7.87 -16.17
C ASN A 609 -21.46 6.48 -15.94
N PHE A 610 -21.98 6.25 -14.72
CA PHE A 610 -22.45 4.93 -14.30
C PHE A 610 -23.71 4.49 -15.06
N ASP A 611 -24.61 5.43 -15.36
CA ASP A 611 -25.86 5.17 -16.07
C ASP A 611 -25.71 5.09 -17.60
N GLY A 612 -24.55 5.47 -18.13
CA GLY A 612 -24.22 5.43 -19.55
C GLY A 612 -23.21 4.34 -19.89
N SER A 613 -22.00 4.73 -20.27
CA SER A 613 -20.96 3.77 -20.68
C SER A 613 -20.33 2.97 -19.52
N GLY A 614 -20.60 3.33 -18.28
CA GLY A 614 -19.93 2.79 -17.10
C GLY A 614 -18.46 3.26 -16.95
N TYR A 615 -17.95 4.07 -17.89
CA TYR A 615 -16.61 4.66 -17.85
C TYR A 615 -16.72 6.16 -17.55
N GLY A 616 -15.82 6.66 -16.71
CA GLY A 616 -15.79 8.03 -16.22
C GLY A 616 -14.79 8.14 -15.09
N ALA A 617 -14.91 9.15 -14.25
CA ALA A 617 -14.05 9.31 -13.07
C ALA A 617 -14.88 9.56 -11.81
N ILE A 618 -14.53 8.88 -10.71
CA ILE A 618 -15.02 9.20 -9.37
C ILE A 618 -14.06 10.19 -8.71
N ILE A 619 -14.58 11.01 -7.81
CA ILE A 619 -13.79 12.02 -7.07
C ILE A 619 -13.72 11.62 -5.61
N GLN A 620 -12.51 11.52 -5.08
CA GLN A 620 -12.21 11.11 -3.70
C GLN A 620 -11.04 11.92 -3.15
N THR A 621 -10.66 11.67 -1.89
CA THR A 621 -9.57 12.38 -1.22
C THR A 621 -8.44 11.42 -0.84
N PRO A 622 -7.16 11.81 -1.00
CA PRO A 622 -6.03 11.00 -0.55
C PRO A 622 -5.73 11.25 0.95
N SER A 623 -4.89 10.38 1.53
CA SER A 623 -4.11 10.68 2.73
C SER A 623 -2.66 10.86 2.31
N LEU A 624 -2.11 12.05 2.52
CA LEU A 624 -0.74 12.38 2.17
C LEU A 624 0.03 12.82 3.42
N HIS A 625 1.16 12.18 3.68
CA HIS A 625 2.14 12.58 4.67
C HIS A 625 3.24 13.42 4.01
N PRO A 626 4.15 14.07 4.76
CA PRO A 626 5.09 15.06 4.21
C PRO A 626 5.93 14.58 3.03
N GLY A 627 6.39 13.32 3.04
CA GLY A 627 7.17 12.74 1.95
C GLY A 627 6.34 12.62 0.68
N THR A 628 5.20 11.93 0.73
CA THR A 628 4.30 11.75 -0.43
C THR A 628 3.73 13.07 -0.91
N PHE A 629 3.39 14.00 -0.03
CA PHE A 629 2.98 15.36 -0.39
C PHE A 629 4.07 16.07 -1.21
N SER A 630 5.31 16.08 -0.72
CA SER A 630 6.44 16.75 -1.38
C SER A 630 6.75 16.19 -2.77
N MET A 631 6.62 14.86 -2.93
CA MET A 631 6.79 14.18 -4.21
C MET A 631 5.80 14.65 -5.27
N LEU A 632 4.55 14.90 -4.87
CA LEU A 632 3.47 15.27 -5.80
C LEU A 632 3.48 16.74 -6.16
N MET A 633 3.80 17.65 -5.22
CA MET A 633 3.78 19.09 -5.47
C MET A 633 4.73 19.48 -6.61
N PRO A 634 4.34 20.42 -7.49
CA PRO A 634 5.23 20.94 -8.52
C PRO A 634 6.41 21.65 -7.88
N TRP A 635 7.62 21.42 -8.40
CA TRP A 635 8.84 22.13 -8.01
C TRP A 635 9.14 23.22 -9.06
N VAL A 636 9.03 24.48 -8.68
CA VAL A 636 9.29 25.63 -9.53
C VAL A 636 10.60 26.30 -9.12
N SER A 637 10.85 26.38 -7.83
CA SER A 637 12.10 26.83 -7.22
C SER A 637 12.22 26.24 -5.81
N SER A 638 13.42 26.28 -5.26
CA SER A 638 13.67 25.83 -3.89
C SER A 638 12.88 26.63 -2.85
N THR A 639 12.76 27.96 -3.04
CA THR A 639 11.99 28.85 -2.17
C THR A 639 10.50 28.57 -2.25
N ASP A 640 9.95 28.40 -3.48
CA ASP A 640 8.55 28.04 -3.68
C ASP A 640 8.23 26.70 -3.00
N MET A 641 9.09 25.69 -3.15
CA MET A 641 8.89 24.39 -2.53
C MET A 641 8.84 24.47 -1.01
N ARG A 642 9.73 25.22 -0.37
CA ARG A 642 9.69 25.42 1.09
C ARG A 642 8.43 26.17 1.54
N SER A 643 8.02 27.19 0.81
CA SER A 643 6.76 27.91 1.07
C SER A 643 5.54 26.98 0.98
N ARG A 644 5.48 26.09 -0.01
CA ARG A 644 4.42 25.07 -0.15
C ARG A 644 4.42 24.10 1.01
N MET A 645 5.62 23.67 1.45
CA MET A 645 5.74 22.75 2.60
C MET A 645 5.27 23.42 3.91
N CYS A 646 5.59 24.70 4.16
CA CYS A 646 5.06 25.41 5.34
C CYS A 646 3.52 25.48 5.36
N ARG A 647 2.87 25.36 4.20
CA ARG A 647 1.41 25.35 4.06
C ARG A 647 0.81 23.94 4.04
N PHE A 648 1.63 22.89 4.25
CA PHE A 648 1.23 21.47 4.19
C PHE A 648 -0.02 21.17 5.01
N SER A 649 -0.04 21.57 6.28
CA SER A 649 -1.12 21.25 7.23
C SER A 649 -2.50 21.84 6.86
N ARG A 650 -2.53 22.80 5.93
CA ARG A 650 -3.75 23.49 5.46
C ARG A 650 -3.95 23.40 3.95
N THR A 651 -3.27 22.46 3.29
CA THR A 651 -3.44 22.20 1.86
C THR A 651 -4.24 20.94 1.65
N ALA A 652 -5.46 21.09 1.11
CA ALA A 652 -6.30 19.95 0.74
C ALA A 652 -5.92 19.40 -0.62
N HIS A 653 -6.00 18.07 -0.76
CA HIS A 653 -5.89 17.38 -2.03
C HIS A 653 -7.19 16.63 -2.33
N ILE A 654 -7.61 16.70 -3.57
CA ILE A 654 -8.74 15.94 -4.10
C ILE A 654 -8.30 15.34 -5.44
N PHE A 655 -8.73 14.13 -5.72
CA PHE A 655 -8.35 13.44 -6.93
C PHE A 655 -9.55 12.94 -7.74
N ALA A 656 -9.34 12.83 -9.05
CA ALA A 656 -10.17 12.07 -9.97
C ALA A 656 -9.50 10.72 -10.23
N LEU A 657 -10.28 9.64 -10.16
CA LEU A 657 -9.88 8.26 -10.43
C LEU A 657 -10.70 7.76 -11.60
N ALA A 658 -10.07 7.45 -12.73
CA ALA A 658 -10.76 6.95 -13.91
C ALA A 658 -10.92 5.42 -13.90
N ARG A 659 -12.09 4.92 -14.34
CA ARG A 659 -12.22 3.54 -14.81
C ARG A 659 -11.54 3.47 -16.17
N ASP A 660 -10.35 2.85 -16.23
CA ASP A 660 -9.53 2.85 -17.44
C ASP A 660 -9.93 1.76 -18.45
N LYS A 661 -9.96 2.14 -19.75
CA LYS A 661 -9.97 1.22 -20.89
C LYS A 661 -8.54 0.86 -21.29
N GLY A 662 -7.64 1.80 -21.13
CA GLY A 662 -6.22 1.60 -21.33
C GLY A 662 -5.70 0.40 -20.55
N SER A 663 -4.65 -0.22 -21.06
CA SER A 663 -4.09 -1.41 -20.45
C SER A 663 -2.58 -1.46 -20.54
N GLY A 664 -2.01 -2.37 -19.78
CA GLY A 664 -0.57 -2.55 -19.71
C GLY A 664 -0.12 -4.00 -19.66
N THR A 665 1.18 -4.17 -19.49
CA THR A 665 1.81 -5.49 -19.30
C THR A 665 2.69 -5.51 -18.07
N VAL A 666 2.74 -6.67 -17.41
CA VAL A 666 3.61 -6.95 -16.27
C VAL A 666 4.54 -8.10 -16.64
N LEU A 667 5.82 -7.83 -16.75
CA LEU A 667 6.85 -8.87 -16.87
C LEU A 667 7.37 -9.28 -15.50
N SER A 668 7.58 -8.32 -14.63
CA SER A 668 7.90 -8.44 -13.20
C SER A 668 7.41 -7.18 -12.48
N PRO A 669 7.42 -7.12 -11.14
CA PRO A 669 7.08 -5.90 -10.39
C PRO A 669 7.89 -4.66 -10.81
N ASN A 670 9.12 -4.86 -11.27
CA ASN A 670 10.01 -3.78 -11.73
C ASN A 670 9.94 -3.52 -13.24
N SER A 671 9.14 -4.29 -13.97
CA SER A 671 8.99 -4.18 -15.43
C SER A 671 7.53 -4.13 -15.81
N ILE A 672 6.93 -2.95 -15.61
CA ILE A 672 5.52 -2.65 -15.85
C ILE A 672 5.43 -1.62 -16.97
N SER A 673 4.70 -1.93 -18.02
CA SER A 673 4.27 -0.95 -19.03
C SER A 673 2.79 -0.68 -18.91
N TYR A 674 2.37 0.54 -19.21
CA TYR A 674 0.96 0.93 -19.23
C TYR A 674 0.74 2.03 -20.23
N GLN A 675 -0.35 1.91 -20.99
CA GLN A 675 -0.78 2.92 -21.93
C GLN A 675 -2.23 3.30 -21.63
N MET A 676 -2.42 4.55 -21.22
CA MET A 676 -3.73 5.16 -21.02
C MET A 676 -4.36 5.46 -22.38
N GLU A 677 -5.64 5.14 -22.57
CA GLU A 677 -6.38 5.56 -23.75
C GLU A 677 -6.74 7.06 -23.69
N GLU A 678 -7.04 7.65 -24.84
CA GLU A 678 -7.45 9.05 -24.93
C GLU A 678 -8.75 9.31 -24.16
N SER A 679 -9.68 8.38 -24.19
CA SER A 679 -10.92 8.43 -23.42
C SER A 679 -10.68 8.48 -21.89
N ASP A 680 -9.65 7.80 -21.40
CA ASP A 680 -9.28 7.81 -19.98
C ASP A 680 -8.67 9.17 -19.58
N GLU A 681 -7.81 9.73 -20.46
CA GLU A 681 -7.25 11.07 -20.24
C GLU A 681 -8.35 12.13 -20.21
N GLU A 682 -9.33 12.04 -21.11
CA GLU A 682 -10.49 12.96 -21.14
C GLU A 682 -11.38 12.83 -19.89
N ASN A 683 -11.59 11.61 -19.39
CA ASN A 683 -12.33 11.39 -18.14
C ASN A 683 -11.60 11.99 -16.94
N LEU A 684 -10.27 11.86 -16.87
CA LEU A 684 -9.46 12.49 -15.84
C LEU A 684 -9.48 14.02 -15.94
N LYS A 685 -9.42 14.60 -17.14
CA LYS A 685 -9.52 16.05 -17.36
C LYS A 685 -10.87 16.61 -16.91
N LYS A 686 -11.97 15.92 -17.24
CA LYS A 686 -13.31 16.26 -16.74
C LYS A 686 -13.36 16.19 -15.21
N GLY A 687 -12.76 15.15 -14.63
CA GLY A 687 -12.63 15.02 -13.18
C GLY A 687 -11.85 16.17 -12.56
N LEU A 688 -10.69 16.54 -13.12
CA LEU A 688 -9.86 17.66 -12.64
C LEU A 688 -10.59 19.00 -12.74
N GLU A 689 -11.37 19.24 -13.79
CA GLU A 689 -12.23 20.42 -13.89
C GLU A 689 -13.16 20.52 -12.68
N LYS A 690 -13.87 19.42 -12.36
CA LYS A 690 -14.77 19.38 -11.20
C LYS A 690 -14.02 19.56 -9.89
N VAL A 691 -12.84 18.94 -9.75
CA VAL A 691 -12.00 19.07 -8.55
C VAL A 691 -11.58 20.52 -8.31
N LEU A 692 -11.13 21.25 -9.34
CA LEU A 692 -10.75 22.66 -9.20
C LEU A 692 -11.95 23.52 -8.77
N ARG A 693 -13.13 23.28 -9.32
CA ARG A 693 -14.39 23.97 -8.93
C ARG A 693 -14.76 23.66 -7.49
N ILE A 694 -14.67 22.39 -7.07
CA ILE A 694 -14.97 21.95 -5.70
C ILE A 694 -14.06 22.63 -4.71
N LEU A 695 -12.75 22.68 -4.97
CA LEU A 695 -11.77 23.35 -4.09
C LEU A 695 -12.07 24.84 -3.95
N ALA A 696 -12.37 25.52 -5.05
CA ALA A 696 -12.71 26.95 -5.03
C ALA A 696 -14.04 27.21 -4.30
N ALA A 697 -15.08 26.44 -4.58
CA ALA A 697 -16.41 26.58 -3.95
C ALA A 697 -16.34 26.27 -2.44
N ALA A 698 -15.47 25.33 -2.04
CA ALA A 698 -15.18 25.06 -0.65
C ALA A 698 -14.43 26.22 0.04
N GLY A 699 -13.95 27.26 -0.68
CA GLY A 699 -13.32 28.47 -0.17
C GLY A 699 -11.81 28.42 -0.07
N ALA A 700 -11.15 27.62 -0.91
CA ALA A 700 -9.70 27.70 -1.05
C ALA A 700 -9.26 29.13 -1.39
N GLU A 701 -8.18 29.58 -0.77
CA GLU A 701 -7.57 30.86 -1.10
C GLU A 701 -6.75 30.77 -2.39
N GLU A 702 -6.05 29.68 -2.56
CA GLU A 702 -5.22 29.38 -3.73
C GLU A 702 -5.47 27.96 -4.20
N ILE A 703 -5.61 27.76 -5.51
CA ILE A 703 -5.80 26.44 -6.13
C ILE A 703 -4.78 26.21 -7.25
N GLY A 704 -4.50 24.92 -7.51
CA GLY A 704 -3.62 24.53 -8.62
C GLY A 704 -3.67 23.04 -8.90
N THR A 705 -3.05 22.64 -10.01
CA THR A 705 -2.81 21.25 -10.37
C THR A 705 -1.37 20.83 -10.04
N HIS A 706 -1.07 19.55 -10.14
CA HIS A 706 0.29 19.03 -10.00
C HIS A 706 1.10 19.08 -11.30
N ASN A 707 0.59 19.71 -12.35
CA ASN A 707 1.30 19.81 -13.61
C ASN A 707 2.57 20.67 -13.46
N CYS A 708 3.70 20.23 -13.99
CA CYS A 708 4.98 20.94 -13.90
C CYS A 708 5.00 22.32 -14.58
N LYS A 709 4.06 22.56 -15.50
CA LYS A 709 3.80 23.86 -16.15
C LYS A 709 2.54 24.52 -15.62
N GLY A 710 1.93 23.94 -14.57
CA GLY A 710 0.69 24.43 -13.99
C GLY A 710 0.84 25.80 -13.38
N LYS A 711 -0.20 26.59 -13.49
CA LYS A 711 -0.33 27.87 -12.84
C LYS A 711 -1.04 27.70 -11.50
N THR A 712 -0.93 28.65 -10.63
CA THR A 712 -1.74 28.79 -9.43
C THR A 712 -2.69 29.97 -9.59
N LEU A 713 -3.85 29.91 -8.96
CA LEU A 713 -4.82 30.99 -8.96
C LEU A 713 -5.18 31.35 -7.53
N ASN A 714 -5.03 32.63 -7.17
CA ASN A 714 -5.63 33.15 -5.94
C ASN A 714 -7.12 33.41 -6.20
N VAL A 715 -7.96 32.54 -5.62
CA VAL A 715 -9.42 32.53 -5.88
C VAL A 715 -10.10 33.80 -5.42
N LYS A 716 -9.65 34.37 -4.28
CA LYS A 716 -10.24 35.60 -3.72
C LYS A 716 -9.97 36.84 -4.57
N LYS A 717 -8.87 36.85 -5.30
CA LYS A 717 -8.45 38.03 -6.13
C LYS A 717 -8.87 37.89 -7.59
N ALA A 718 -9.27 36.69 -8.01
CA ALA A 718 -9.60 36.43 -9.40
C ALA A 718 -11.02 36.92 -9.74
N SER A 719 -11.18 37.47 -10.95
CA SER A 719 -12.49 37.71 -11.52
C SER A 719 -13.14 36.37 -11.92
N SER A 720 -14.46 36.33 -12.09
CA SER A 720 -15.17 35.16 -12.60
C SER A 720 -14.61 34.71 -13.95
N HIS A 721 -14.26 35.65 -14.82
CA HIS A 721 -13.66 35.35 -16.12
C HIS A 721 -12.27 34.69 -15.98
N ASP A 722 -11.41 35.22 -15.09
CA ASP A 722 -10.07 34.65 -14.86
C ASP A 722 -10.15 33.27 -14.24
N PHE A 723 -11.11 33.05 -13.35
CA PHE A 723 -11.39 31.73 -12.77
C PHE A 723 -11.79 30.71 -13.84
N GLU A 724 -12.76 31.04 -14.69
CA GLU A 724 -13.22 30.15 -15.76
C GLU A 724 -12.10 29.84 -16.76
N LYS A 725 -11.32 30.86 -17.13
CA LYS A 725 -10.15 30.72 -17.99
C LYS A 725 -9.11 29.79 -17.37
N PHE A 726 -8.80 29.98 -16.08
CA PHE A 726 -7.83 29.16 -15.34
C PHE A 726 -8.28 27.70 -15.27
N VAL A 727 -9.53 27.45 -14.88
CA VAL A 727 -10.08 26.09 -14.77
C VAL A 727 -10.00 25.38 -16.12
N LYS A 728 -10.39 26.04 -17.21
CA LYS A 728 -10.33 25.50 -18.57
C LYS A 728 -8.89 25.20 -19.00
N GLU A 729 -7.96 26.13 -18.77
CA GLU A 729 -6.54 25.96 -19.12
C GLU A 729 -5.89 24.82 -18.34
N GLU A 730 -6.08 24.75 -17.02
CA GLU A 730 -5.42 23.78 -16.17
C GLU A 730 -6.02 22.36 -16.34
N SER A 731 -7.34 22.23 -16.45
CA SER A 731 -7.97 20.91 -16.63
C SER A 731 -7.73 20.31 -18.02
N SER A 732 -7.55 21.15 -19.07
CA SER A 732 -7.28 20.68 -20.44
C SER A 732 -5.83 20.30 -20.70
N ARG A 733 -4.90 20.53 -19.74
CA ARG A 733 -3.50 20.16 -19.92
C ARG A 733 -3.35 18.66 -20.14
N ARG A 734 -2.41 18.29 -20.99
CA ARG A 734 -2.06 16.88 -21.19
C ARG A 734 -1.49 16.28 -19.92
N LEU A 735 -1.99 15.10 -19.56
CA LEU A 735 -1.58 14.36 -18.37
C LEU A 735 -0.42 13.40 -18.62
N ASN A 736 -0.16 13.08 -19.88
CA ASN A 736 0.92 12.20 -20.30
C ASN A 736 2.31 12.88 -20.31
N ARG A 737 3.35 12.15 -20.69
CA ARG A 737 4.73 12.63 -20.92
C ARG A 737 5.42 13.24 -19.70
N LEU A 738 5.11 12.76 -18.50
CA LEU A 738 5.71 13.19 -17.22
C LEU A 738 5.39 14.64 -16.81
N SER A 739 4.42 15.29 -17.46
CA SER A 739 4.04 16.66 -17.12
C SER A 739 3.22 16.73 -15.83
N THR A 740 2.45 15.68 -15.54
CA THR A 740 1.62 15.55 -14.34
C THR A 740 1.95 14.24 -13.64
N PRO A 741 2.15 14.21 -12.32
CA PRO A 741 2.23 12.97 -11.57
C PRO A 741 0.89 12.22 -11.66
N LEU A 742 0.88 11.05 -12.28
CA LEU A 742 -0.24 10.11 -12.21
C LEU A 742 0.12 9.01 -11.21
N CYS A 743 -0.87 8.57 -10.44
CA CYS A 743 -0.70 7.56 -9.40
C CYS A 743 -1.68 6.41 -9.59
N SER A 744 -1.35 5.26 -9.03
CA SER A 744 -2.22 4.08 -8.92
C SER A 744 -1.96 3.34 -7.61
N ALA A 745 -3.03 2.95 -6.94
CA ALA A 745 -3.01 1.99 -5.83
C ALA A 745 -3.91 0.76 -6.13
N HIS A 746 -4.42 0.64 -7.35
CA HIS A 746 -5.40 -0.37 -7.79
C HIS A 746 -4.90 -1.09 -9.03
N GLN A 747 -4.05 -2.10 -8.87
CA GLN A 747 -3.53 -2.91 -9.96
C GLN A 747 -4.40 -4.15 -10.16
N MET A 748 -4.87 -4.43 -11.39
CA MET A 748 -5.79 -5.53 -11.68
C MET A 748 -5.69 -6.06 -13.11
N GLY A 749 -6.25 -7.25 -13.37
CA GLY A 749 -6.46 -7.80 -14.72
C GLY A 749 -5.27 -8.52 -15.35
N SER A 750 -4.08 -8.52 -14.74
CA SER A 750 -2.86 -9.08 -15.33
C SER A 750 -2.85 -10.60 -15.51
N CYS A 751 -3.82 -11.32 -14.96
CA CYS A 751 -4.10 -12.75 -15.16
C CYS A 751 -5.60 -12.98 -15.26
N ARG A 752 -6.29 -12.16 -16.08
CA ARG A 752 -7.74 -12.06 -16.10
C ARG A 752 -8.45 -13.40 -16.26
N MET A 753 -9.62 -13.50 -15.61
CA MET A 753 -10.52 -14.64 -15.79
C MET A 753 -11.31 -14.52 -17.09
N GLY A 754 -11.87 -15.64 -17.55
CA GLY A 754 -12.72 -15.68 -18.74
C GLY A 754 -13.24 -17.10 -19.00
N VAL A 755 -14.03 -17.24 -20.04
CA VAL A 755 -14.60 -18.53 -20.52
C VAL A 755 -13.72 -19.20 -21.57
N ASP A 756 -12.83 -18.45 -22.22
CA ASP A 756 -11.96 -18.94 -23.29
C ASP A 756 -10.49 -18.95 -22.85
N PRO A 757 -9.81 -20.12 -22.83
CA PRO A 757 -8.39 -20.23 -22.46
C PRO A 757 -7.44 -19.47 -23.39
N LYS A 758 -7.87 -19.12 -24.61
CA LYS A 758 -7.08 -18.29 -25.53
C LYS A 758 -7.10 -16.80 -25.15
N LYS A 759 -8.08 -16.37 -24.39
CA LYS A 759 -8.30 -14.96 -24.01
C LYS A 759 -8.10 -14.69 -22.52
N SER A 760 -7.92 -15.73 -21.70
CA SER A 760 -7.83 -15.64 -20.24
C SER A 760 -6.80 -16.59 -19.65
N VAL A 761 -6.38 -16.35 -18.42
CA VAL A 761 -5.41 -17.17 -17.69
C VAL A 761 -6.11 -18.19 -16.80
N VAL A 762 -7.23 -17.81 -16.23
CA VAL A 762 -8.04 -18.62 -15.34
C VAL A 762 -9.49 -18.66 -15.81
N ASN A 763 -10.22 -19.70 -15.41
CA ASN A 763 -11.67 -19.76 -15.59
C ASN A 763 -12.39 -18.82 -14.59
N GLN A 764 -13.71 -18.70 -14.69
CA GLN A 764 -14.51 -17.84 -13.80
C GLN A 764 -14.45 -18.22 -12.31
N MET A 765 -14.00 -19.43 -11.98
CA MET A 765 -13.81 -19.90 -10.60
C MET A 765 -12.34 -19.77 -10.12
N GLY A 766 -11.49 -19.10 -10.87
CA GLY A 766 -10.10 -18.80 -10.52
C GLY A 766 -9.11 -19.95 -10.78
N GLU A 767 -9.51 -21.13 -11.31
CA GLU A 767 -8.59 -22.21 -11.64
C GLU A 767 -7.86 -21.93 -12.96
N THR A 768 -6.54 -22.13 -13.00
CA THR A 768 -5.73 -21.92 -14.21
C THR A 768 -6.07 -22.95 -15.29
N TRP A 769 -6.07 -22.53 -16.56
CA TRP A 769 -6.30 -23.46 -17.68
C TRP A 769 -5.18 -24.49 -17.86
N ASP A 770 -3.93 -24.11 -17.54
CA ASP A 770 -2.73 -24.93 -17.79
C ASP A 770 -2.52 -26.03 -16.73
N VAL A 771 -2.92 -25.79 -15.47
CA VAL A 771 -2.57 -26.63 -14.33
C VAL A 771 -3.78 -26.87 -13.43
N GLU A 772 -4.17 -28.13 -13.27
CA GLU A 772 -5.26 -28.60 -12.40
C GLU A 772 -4.88 -28.41 -10.92
N GLY A 773 -5.81 -27.87 -10.11
CA GLY A 773 -5.59 -27.60 -8.68
C GLY A 773 -4.67 -26.42 -8.38
N LEU A 774 -4.41 -25.57 -9.38
CA LEU A 774 -3.75 -24.29 -9.25
C LEU A 774 -4.76 -23.16 -9.44
N PHE A 775 -4.97 -22.36 -8.41
CA PHE A 775 -5.91 -21.24 -8.41
C PHE A 775 -5.18 -19.90 -8.32
N VAL A 776 -5.77 -18.85 -8.87
CA VAL A 776 -5.35 -17.47 -8.69
C VAL A 776 -6.48 -16.72 -7.99
N ALA A 777 -6.16 -15.98 -6.93
CA ALA A 777 -7.16 -15.35 -6.07
C ALA A 777 -6.70 -13.97 -5.59
N ASP A 778 -6.36 -13.10 -6.50
CA ASP A 778 -6.05 -11.69 -6.25
C ASP A 778 -6.62 -10.81 -7.37
N THR A 779 -6.36 -9.52 -7.33
CA THR A 779 -6.89 -8.58 -8.33
C THR A 779 -6.43 -8.85 -9.77
N SER A 780 -5.41 -9.70 -9.97
CA SER A 780 -4.96 -10.06 -11.33
C SER A 780 -6.04 -10.77 -12.15
N VAL A 781 -7.03 -11.41 -11.48
CA VAL A 781 -8.11 -12.13 -12.17
C VAL A 781 -9.24 -11.25 -12.70
N PHE A 782 -9.29 -9.97 -12.35
CA PHE A 782 -10.37 -9.08 -12.81
C PHE A 782 -10.48 -9.05 -14.33
N PRO A 783 -11.69 -9.13 -14.90
CA PRO A 783 -11.89 -9.09 -16.35
C PRO A 783 -11.49 -7.75 -16.98
N THR A 784 -11.88 -6.64 -16.33
CA THR A 784 -11.60 -5.26 -16.72
C THR A 784 -11.39 -4.37 -15.49
N ALA A 785 -11.14 -3.09 -15.71
CA ALA A 785 -11.09 -2.10 -14.63
C ALA A 785 -12.44 -2.00 -13.91
N LEU A 786 -12.39 -1.92 -12.58
CA LEU A 786 -13.58 -1.89 -11.73
C LEU A 786 -14.24 -0.49 -11.66
N GLY A 787 -13.44 0.58 -11.68
CA GLY A 787 -13.91 1.96 -11.56
C GLY A 787 -14.14 2.45 -10.12
N VAL A 788 -14.04 1.56 -9.13
CA VAL A 788 -14.10 1.86 -7.69
C VAL A 788 -13.00 1.11 -6.94
N ASN A 789 -12.86 1.34 -5.63
CA ASN A 789 -11.86 0.68 -4.78
C ASN A 789 -12.07 -0.85 -4.76
N PRO A 790 -11.06 -1.69 -5.09
CA PRO A 790 -11.27 -3.10 -5.48
C PRO A 790 -11.32 -4.10 -4.33
N MET A 791 -11.07 -3.69 -3.06
CA MET A 791 -10.86 -4.61 -1.94
C MET A 791 -12.02 -5.57 -1.70
N VAL A 792 -13.26 -5.08 -1.65
CA VAL A 792 -14.44 -5.92 -1.40
C VAL A 792 -14.69 -6.86 -2.58
N THR A 793 -14.57 -6.37 -3.81
CA THR A 793 -14.76 -7.17 -5.03
C THR A 793 -13.76 -8.34 -5.12
N VAL A 794 -12.46 -8.08 -4.86
CA VAL A 794 -11.46 -9.17 -4.90
C VAL A 794 -11.69 -10.20 -3.79
N GLN A 795 -12.16 -9.78 -2.62
CA GLN A 795 -12.49 -10.70 -1.54
C GLN A 795 -13.71 -11.56 -1.88
N ALA A 796 -14.74 -11.00 -2.51
CA ALA A 796 -15.90 -11.76 -2.96
C ALA A 796 -15.54 -12.79 -4.04
N ILE A 797 -14.73 -12.41 -5.04
CA ILE A 797 -14.20 -13.35 -6.04
C ILE A 797 -13.37 -14.45 -5.37
N ALA A 798 -12.50 -14.09 -4.42
CA ALA A 798 -11.69 -15.06 -3.68
C ALA A 798 -12.55 -16.02 -2.83
N TYR A 799 -13.67 -15.54 -2.27
CA TYR A 799 -14.63 -16.42 -1.57
C TYR A 799 -15.26 -17.44 -2.53
N CYS A 800 -15.67 -17.03 -3.73
CA CYS A 800 -16.16 -17.95 -4.76
C CYS A 800 -15.08 -18.95 -5.19
N THR A 801 -13.84 -18.48 -5.37
CA THR A 801 -12.69 -19.34 -5.69
C THR A 801 -12.42 -20.35 -4.57
N ALA A 802 -12.60 -19.96 -3.30
CA ALA A 802 -12.45 -20.86 -2.15
C ALA A 802 -13.46 -22.00 -2.18
N GLN A 803 -14.71 -21.77 -2.61
CA GLN A 803 -15.71 -22.85 -2.76
C GLN A 803 -15.26 -23.88 -3.81
N SER A 804 -14.72 -23.42 -4.94
CA SER A 804 -14.15 -24.31 -5.97
C SER A 804 -12.95 -25.11 -5.45
N ALA A 805 -12.04 -24.46 -4.69
CA ALA A 805 -10.90 -25.13 -4.06
C ALA A 805 -11.35 -26.19 -3.04
N LEU A 806 -12.41 -25.93 -2.26
CA LEU A 806 -13.02 -26.87 -1.33
C LEU A 806 -13.56 -28.11 -2.06
N GLU A 807 -14.21 -27.96 -3.20
CA GLU A 807 -14.68 -29.09 -4.00
C GLU A 807 -13.52 -29.99 -4.47
N VAL A 808 -12.41 -29.37 -4.93
CA VAL A 808 -11.22 -30.12 -5.33
C VAL A 808 -10.63 -30.88 -4.15
N LEU A 809 -10.57 -30.27 -2.96
CA LEU A 809 -10.07 -30.91 -1.73
C LEU A 809 -10.96 -32.07 -1.29
N ARG A 810 -12.30 -31.91 -1.33
CA ARG A 810 -13.28 -32.99 -1.03
C ARG A 810 -13.10 -34.18 -1.96
N ARG A 811 -12.99 -33.94 -3.28
CA ARG A 811 -12.74 -34.99 -4.27
C ARG A 811 -11.39 -35.74 -4.05
N LYS A 812 -10.35 -35.05 -3.59
CA LYS A 812 -9.04 -35.63 -3.27
C LYS A 812 -9.00 -36.35 -1.92
N LYS A 813 -9.93 -36.11 -1.02
CA LYS A 813 -10.08 -36.82 0.27
C LYS A 813 -10.81 -38.16 0.08
N CYS A 814 -11.73 -38.21 -0.88
CA CYS A 814 -12.51 -39.46 -1.20
C CYS A 814 -11.74 -40.44 -2.08
N ARG A 815 -10.57 -40.07 -2.61
CA ARG A 815 -9.65 -40.95 -3.37
C ARG A 815 -8.46 -41.36 -2.51
#